data_ca58c5628211d1d7bdfeab6dfa970a21
#
_entry.id   ca58c5628211d1d7bdfeab6dfa970a21
#
_cell.length_a   1.000
_cell.length_b   1.000
_cell.length_c   1.000
_cell.angle_alpha   90.00
_cell.angle_beta   90.00
_cell.angle_gamma   90.00
#
_symmetry.space_group_name_H-M   'P 1'
#
loop_
_entity.id
_entity.type
_entity.pdbx_description
1 polymer ?
#
loop_
_entity_poly.entity_id
_entity_poly.type
_entity_poly.pdbx_seq_one_letter_code
_entity_poly.pdbx_strand_id
1 'polypeptide(L)'
;MRRRPIVAAVLGALPVLLALACSPKPGKPTSSPVTPGAPVILISIDTLRSDRLPAYGYTKVKTPHLDRFAADAWLFERAWAPTPMTLPSHTSMLTGMLPPEHGVRNNSGFVFRGDLHPSLPRLLKEQGYATGAAVSTYVLRHETGLGALFDYYEDSVSVTPGVATVRYQRPGEKTAIFAKEWIAAHAGGPFFFFFHIFEPHSPYEPAPRFLAEYGATYEAEVATADAIVGDVLEQLRSLGLYEKAIVVVTSDHGEGLGEHGEDQHSLLLYREAIQVPLLVKLPGSRGGGTRVAAPVQLSDILPTVTGSLGLPTPAGVSGTSLFVAGAKGAAVRPIYGETLYPRLQLGWADLRSVVDDRWHHIHGPRPELYDLVADPGEKNDLVKQERATAANLARALLRFPQGNEKPAAEDEETLKRLAALGYIGSLRDRAGGTDLPNPVDNIANLRRMEEGWRLAGLGQTERAIEHLAAMVAENPGMSDAGIKLAELQAEAGRDDDAAATYRQVLDRSPVPLPDIAIALGLVELRRKRFDEAEKLARGALPGLPAKAHILLSRVSLARGDFATAEREANEAAGGREPEPSAILVLAEVKLKAGRTAEGIADVERAAARAKELRLSPVYNLEFLRGDALARMNRIDEAEAAFRAEIAAYPSNSQPFVSLAVLRFIKGDRPEVDRLLEEMYRAAPSARTALVAASTLDSLGDKGRAAAWRRRAEKSGAPVSRGAAVRP
;
A
#
# COMPACT_ATOMS: atom_id res chain seq x y z
N MET A 1 61.60 41.52 -74.28
CA MET A 1 62.14 42.73 -73.67
C MET A 1 61.07 43.52 -72.98
N ARG A 2 61.05 43.53 -71.68
CA ARG A 2 60.62 44.64 -70.79
C ARG A 2 60.69 44.20 -69.34
N ARG A 3 61.46 44.90 -68.57
CA ARG A 3 61.83 44.61 -67.18
C ARG A 3 60.67 44.85 -66.19
N ARG A 4 60.58 44.00 -65.21
CA ARG A 4 59.75 44.19 -63.99
C ARG A 4 60.57 45.01 -62.94
N PRO A 5 59.93 45.86 -62.17
CA PRO A 5 60.51 46.35 -60.90
C PRO A 5 60.10 45.49 -59.73
N ILE A 6 61.07 45.29 -58.85
CA ILE A 6 60.93 44.57 -57.56
C ILE A 6 60.35 45.58 -56.54
N VAL A 7 59.27 45.26 -55.90
CA VAL A 7 58.79 45.99 -54.73
C VAL A 7 59.18 45.21 -53.47
N ALA A 8 60.03 45.77 -52.65
CA ALA A 8 60.43 45.25 -51.36
C ALA A 8 59.27 45.43 -50.32
N ALA A 9 58.82 44.36 -49.76
CA ALA A 9 57.87 44.39 -48.60
C ALA A 9 58.71 44.33 -47.32
N VAL A 10 58.54 45.37 -46.51
CA VAL A 10 59.05 45.44 -45.13
C VAL A 10 58.17 44.58 -44.22
N LEU A 11 58.74 43.55 -43.65
CA LEU A 11 58.08 42.71 -42.60
C LEU A 11 58.26 43.41 -41.24
N GLY A 12 57.22 44.04 -40.72
CA GLY A 12 57.07 44.45 -39.33
C GLY A 12 56.83 43.28 -38.42
N ALA A 13 57.73 42.87 -37.57
CA ALA A 13 57.60 41.90 -36.53
C ALA A 13 56.79 42.49 -35.37
N LEU A 14 55.51 41.97 -35.17
CA LEU A 14 54.73 42.20 -33.97
C LEU A 14 55.09 41.13 -32.96
N PRO A 15 55.42 41.41 -31.70
CA PRO A 15 55.57 40.36 -30.67
C PRO A 15 54.23 39.88 -30.23
N VAL A 16 53.96 38.61 -30.49
CA VAL A 16 52.84 37.87 -29.92
C VAL A 16 53.12 37.59 -28.43
N LEU A 17 52.52 38.35 -27.55
CA LEU A 17 52.45 38.01 -26.11
C LEU A 17 51.63 36.74 -25.94
N LEU A 18 52.31 35.62 -25.70
CA LEU A 18 51.64 34.39 -25.16
C LEU A 18 51.16 34.72 -23.74
N ALA A 19 49.90 35.05 -23.61
CA ALA A 19 49.23 34.99 -22.33
C ALA A 19 49.11 33.50 -21.94
N LEU A 20 49.98 33.02 -21.05
CA LEU A 20 49.75 31.80 -20.32
C LEU A 20 48.44 31.95 -19.54
N ALA A 21 47.35 31.41 -20.10
CA ALA A 21 46.13 31.20 -19.34
C ALA A 21 46.43 30.16 -18.24
N CYS A 22 46.62 30.66 -17.01
CA CYS A 22 46.55 29.78 -15.83
C CYS A 22 45.18 29.14 -15.81
N SER A 23 45.09 27.87 -16.27
CA SER A 23 43.95 27.03 -15.98
C SER A 23 43.83 26.95 -14.45
N PRO A 24 42.70 27.28 -13.85
CA PRO A 24 42.53 27.12 -12.42
C PRO A 24 42.71 25.61 -12.11
N LYS A 25 43.63 25.29 -11.20
CA LYS A 25 43.74 23.94 -10.65
C LYS A 25 42.36 23.53 -10.20
N PRO A 26 41.92 22.28 -10.46
CA PRO A 26 40.66 21.79 -9.92
C PRO A 26 40.71 22.00 -8.42
N GLY A 27 39.73 22.78 -7.91
CA GLY A 27 39.59 23.02 -6.49
C GLY A 27 39.45 21.66 -5.80
N LYS A 28 40.13 21.49 -4.66
CA LYS A 28 39.88 20.33 -3.80
C LYS A 28 38.36 20.22 -3.62
N PRO A 29 37.77 18.99 -3.66
CA PRO A 29 36.36 18.82 -3.39
C PRO A 29 36.06 19.54 -2.07
N THR A 30 35.09 20.43 -2.09
CA THR A 30 34.66 21.17 -0.91
C THR A 30 34.21 20.12 0.12
N SER A 31 35.01 19.95 1.17
CA SER A 31 34.67 19.06 2.30
C SER A 31 33.30 19.50 2.81
N SER A 32 32.40 18.56 2.98
CA SER A 32 31.10 18.81 3.63
C SER A 32 31.29 19.64 4.89
N PRO A 33 30.50 20.69 5.10
CA PRO A 33 30.61 21.49 6.32
C PRO A 33 30.28 20.62 7.54
N VAL A 34 31.26 20.30 8.34
CA VAL A 34 31.13 19.41 9.51
C VAL A 34 30.56 20.17 10.70
N THR A 35 29.52 19.63 11.33
CA THR A 35 28.88 20.17 12.54
C THR A 35 28.52 19.02 13.49
N PRO A 36 29.49 18.49 14.25
CA PRO A 36 29.26 17.42 15.20
C PRO A 36 28.20 17.79 16.23
N GLY A 37 27.34 16.83 16.59
CA GLY A 37 26.30 17.03 17.60
C GLY A 37 25.10 17.89 17.16
N ALA A 38 25.04 18.33 15.90
CA ALA A 38 23.86 19.06 15.40
C ALA A 38 22.62 18.18 15.44
N PRO A 39 21.47 18.69 15.94
CA PRO A 39 20.19 17.98 15.78
C PRO A 39 19.87 17.75 14.30
N VAL A 40 19.23 16.62 13.99
CA VAL A 40 18.87 16.25 12.62
C VAL A 40 17.37 16.03 12.55
N ILE A 41 16.70 16.69 11.62
CA ILE A 41 15.28 16.51 11.34
C ILE A 41 15.12 16.12 9.86
N LEU A 42 14.52 14.98 9.60
CA LEU A 42 14.12 14.51 8.27
C LEU A 42 12.61 14.63 8.16
N ILE A 43 12.14 15.49 7.27
CA ILE A 43 10.72 15.70 6.97
C ILE A 43 10.43 15.07 5.60
N SER A 44 9.55 14.08 5.56
CA SER A 44 9.07 13.43 4.34
C SER A 44 7.60 13.75 4.14
N ILE A 45 7.28 14.28 2.97
CA ILE A 45 5.94 14.68 2.54
C ILE A 45 5.51 13.68 1.49
N ASP A 46 4.55 12.80 1.80
CA ASP A 46 4.14 11.69 0.93
C ASP A 46 3.65 12.20 -0.44
N THR A 47 4.07 11.57 -1.52
CA THR A 47 3.68 11.88 -2.90
C THR A 47 3.94 13.32 -3.40
N LEU A 48 4.75 14.13 -2.72
CA LEU A 48 4.96 15.52 -3.13
C LEU A 48 5.85 15.61 -4.37
N ARG A 49 5.30 16.15 -5.45
CA ARG A 49 6.00 16.42 -6.71
C ARG A 49 6.82 17.70 -6.64
N SER A 50 8.06 17.67 -7.13
CA SER A 50 8.89 18.88 -7.22
C SER A 50 8.31 19.92 -8.19
N ASP A 51 7.75 19.49 -9.33
CA ASP A 51 7.18 20.36 -10.36
C ASP A 51 5.85 21.02 -9.94
N ARG A 52 5.36 20.76 -8.74
CA ARG A 52 4.16 21.36 -8.12
C ARG A 52 4.49 22.36 -7.01
N LEU A 53 5.76 22.72 -6.86
CA LEU A 53 6.23 23.69 -5.87
C LEU A 53 6.72 25.00 -6.49
N PRO A 54 6.36 26.17 -5.95
CA PRO A 54 6.86 27.46 -6.39
C PRO A 54 8.39 27.56 -6.35
N ALA A 55 9.06 26.99 -5.35
CA ALA A 55 10.52 26.90 -5.27
C ALA A 55 11.15 26.21 -6.49
N TYR A 56 10.40 25.38 -7.22
CA TYR A 56 10.78 24.71 -8.47
C TYR A 56 10.14 25.34 -9.72
N GLY A 57 9.41 26.47 -9.57
CA GLY A 57 8.88 27.25 -10.69
C GLY A 57 7.37 27.09 -10.92
N TYR A 58 6.64 26.34 -10.10
CA TYR A 58 5.19 26.24 -10.22
C TYR A 58 4.47 27.47 -9.65
N THR A 59 3.36 27.90 -10.30
CA THR A 59 2.72 29.18 -9.96
C THR A 59 1.26 29.07 -9.54
N LYS A 60 0.68 27.85 -9.53
CA LYS A 60 -0.76 27.65 -9.25
C LYS A 60 -1.09 27.39 -7.79
N VAL A 61 -0.09 27.24 -6.93
CA VAL A 61 -0.23 27.06 -5.49
C VAL A 61 0.74 27.98 -4.76
N LYS A 62 0.44 28.33 -3.52
CA LYS A 62 1.34 29.10 -2.64
C LYS A 62 1.86 28.20 -1.54
N THR A 63 3.18 28.14 -1.37
CA THR A 63 3.86 27.39 -0.32
C THR A 63 4.85 28.27 0.45
N PRO A 64 4.33 29.29 1.19
CA PRO A 64 5.18 30.32 1.78
C PRO A 64 6.21 29.79 2.78
N HIS A 65 5.92 28.67 3.45
CA HIS A 65 6.83 28.08 4.43
C HIS A 65 7.96 27.30 3.75
N LEU A 66 7.64 26.49 2.74
CA LEU A 66 8.64 25.77 1.93
C LEU A 66 9.47 26.72 1.09
N ASP A 67 8.89 27.79 0.54
CA ASP A 67 9.62 28.82 -0.22
C ASP A 67 10.62 29.56 0.68
N ARG A 68 10.21 29.92 1.90
CA ARG A 68 11.13 30.50 2.90
C ARG A 68 12.22 29.51 3.29
N PHE A 69 11.87 28.25 3.50
CA PHE A 69 12.83 27.19 3.82
C PHE A 69 13.84 26.98 2.68
N ALA A 70 13.40 27.01 1.42
CA ALA A 70 14.24 26.87 0.25
C ALA A 70 15.30 27.99 0.14
N ALA A 71 14.98 29.21 0.62
CA ALA A 71 15.94 30.30 0.68
C ALA A 71 17.07 30.03 1.70
N ASP A 72 16.79 29.28 2.76
CA ASP A 72 17.73 28.91 3.82
C ASP A 72 18.47 27.58 3.54
N ALA A 73 18.11 26.87 2.47
CA ALA A 73 18.55 25.50 2.17
C ALA A 73 19.30 25.41 0.83
N TRP A 74 20.05 24.32 0.66
CA TRP A 74 20.45 23.83 -0.66
C TRP A 74 19.23 23.21 -1.31
N LEU A 75 18.92 23.59 -2.55
CA LEU A 75 17.84 23.05 -3.36
C LEU A 75 18.42 22.17 -4.47
N PHE A 76 18.01 20.91 -4.52
CA PHE A 76 18.40 19.96 -5.56
C PHE A 76 17.30 19.89 -6.62
N GLU A 77 17.61 20.39 -7.83
CA GLU A 77 16.60 20.56 -8.88
C GLU A 77 16.11 19.25 -9.47
N ARG A 78 16.95 18.20 -9.39
CA ARG A 78 16.69 16.88 -9.97
C ARG A 78 17.00 15.78 -8.96
N ALA A 79 16.18 15.67 -7.92
CA ALA A 79 16.25 14.58 -6.97
C ALA A 79 15.27 13.49 -7.35
N TRP A 80 15.71 12.23 -7.24
CA TRP A 80 14.96 11.07 -7.71
C TRP A 80 14.74 10.08 -6.59
N ALA A 81 13.49 9.59 -6.47
CA ALA A 81 13.16 8.44 -5.67
C ALA A 81 13.62 7.15 -6.37
N PRO A 82 14.10 6.15 -5.64
CA PRO A 82 14.48 4.87 -6.23
C PRO A 82 13.28 4.00 -6.62
N THR A 83 12.09 4.38 -6.21
CA THR A 83 10.83 3.67 -6.46
C THR A 83 9.64 4.59 -6.18
N PRO A 84 8.52 4.47 -6.91
CA PRO A 84 7.29 5.22 -6.62
C PRO A 84 6.46 4.55 -5.51
N MET A 85 7.08 4.15 -4.39
CA MET A 85 6.43 3.42 -3.31
C MET A 85 6.97 3.81 -1.95
N THR A 86 6.08 4.03 -1.00
CA THR A 86 6.34 4.61 0.32
C THR A 86 7.38 3.83 1.15
N LEU A 87 7.13 2.56 1.46
CA LEU A 87 8.00 1.78 2.35
C LEU A 87 9.42 1.58 1.79
N PRO A 88 9.61 1.13 0.54
CA PRO A 88 10.95 0.92 0.01
C PRO A 88 11.71 2.23 -0.22
N SER A 89 11.03 3.32 -0.57
CA SER A 89 11.69 4.63 -0.71
C SER A 89 12.18 5.18 0.63
N HIS A 90 11.35 5.13 1.68
CA HIS A 90 11.79 5.52 3.04
C HIS A 90 12.91 4.63 3.57
N THR A 91 12.86 3.32 3.26
CA THR A 91 13.97 2.43 3.60
C THR A 91 15.26 2.87 2.92
N SER A 92 15.20 3.27 1.64
CA SER A 92 16.36 3.82 0.91
C SER A 92 16.88 5.12 1.51
N MET A 93 15.99 6.05 1.92
CA MET A 93 16.40 7.30 2.59
C MET A 93 17.16 7.03 3.89
N LEU A 94 16.64 6.11 4.71
CA LEU A 94 17.18 5.83 6.04
C LEU A 94 18.43 4.95 5.99
N THR A 95 18.64 4.15 4.94
CA THR A 95 19.77 3.23 4.81
C THR A 95 20.88 3.71 3.89
N GLY A 96 20.57 4.62 2.97
CA GLY A 96 21.48 5.01 1.90
C GLY A 96 21.67 3.92 0.83
N MET A 97 20.81 2.90 0.81
CA MET A 97 20.85 1.75 -0.07
C MET A 97 19.69 1.78 -1.07
N LEU A 98 19.82 1.04 -2.17
CA LEU A 98 18.74 0.87 -3.15
C LEU A 98 17.79 -0.27 -2.75
N PRO A 99 16.55 -0.31 -3.25
CA PRO A 99 15.60 -1.37 -2.94
C PRO A 99 16.13 -2.81 -3.16
N PRO A 100 16.88 -3.11 -4.22
CA PRO A 100 17.49 -4.44 -4.38
C PRO A 100 18.61 -4.77 -3.38
N GLU A 101 19.15 -3.77 -2.67
CA GLU A 101 20.24 -3.95 -1.70
C GLU A 101 19.72 -4.14 -0.29
N HIS A 102 18.69 -3.35 0.12
CA HIS A 102 18.10 -3.48 1.46
C HIS A 102 16.94 -4.48 1.52
N GLY A 103 16.51 -5.04 0.37
CA GLY A 103 15.55 -6.12 0.29
C GLY A 103 14.08 -5.74 0.40
N VAL A 104 13.73 -4.48 0.72
CA VAL A 104 12.34 -4.00 0.77
C VAL A 104 11.98 -3.42 -0.60
N ARG A 105 11.07 -4.09 -1.33
CA ARG A 105 10.81 -3.76 -2.74
C ARG A 105 9.34 -3.46 -3.06
N ASN A 106 8.46 -3.51 -2.04
CA ASN A 106 7.05 -3.18 -2.16
C ASN A 106 6.51 -2.74 -0.79
N ASN A 107 5.35 -2.10 -0.75
CA ASN A 107 4.64 -1.69 0.47
C ASN A 107 4.05 -2.86 1.26
N SER A 108 3.95 -4.05 0.65
CA SER A 108 3.44 -5.26 1.27
C SER A 108 4.34 -6.47 0.99
N GLY A 109 4.33 -7.44 1.90
CA GLY A 109 5.12 -8.67 1.78
C GLY A 109 6.61 -8.51 2.08
N PHE A 110 7.07 -7.35 2.52
CA PHE A 110 8.47 -7.09 2.84
C PHE A 110 8.61 -6.46 4.21
N VAL A 111 9.64 -6.89 4.94
CA VAL A 111 10.00 -6.36 6.25
C VAL A 111 11.48 -5.98 6.23
N PHE A 112 11.79 -4.77 6.68
CA PHE A 112 13.17 -4.31 6.74
C PHE A 112 13.95 -5.05 7.86
N ARG A 113 15.11 -5.57 7.50
CA ARG A 113 16.01 -6.28 8.40
C ARG A 113 17.11 -5.34 8.90
N GLY A 114 16.76 -4.52 9.91
CA GLY A 114 17.68 -3.55 10.52
C GLY A 114 18.92 -4.18 11.20
N ASP A 115 18.88 -5.49 11.47
CA ASP A 115 20.02 -6.27 11.98
C ASP A 115 21.08 -6.53 10.89
N LEU A 116 20.69 -6.53 9.61
CA LEU A 116 21.56 -6.84 8.47
C LEU A 116 22.14 -5.60 7.77
N HIS A 117 21.48 -4.44 7.90
CA HIS A 117 21.80 -3.25 7.11
C HIS A 117 22.08 -2.03 7.98
N PRO A 118 22.97 -1.11 7.55
CA PRO A 118 23.15 0.17 8.22
C PRO A 118 21.87 1.02 8.09
N SER A 119 21.63 1.88 9.09
CA SER A 119 20.55 2.86 9.02
C SER A 119 20.89 4.13 9.78
N LEU A 120 20.40 5.26 9.30
CA LEU A 120 20.67 6.56 9.90
C LEU A 120 20.27 6.63 11.39
N PRO A 121 19.08 6.17 11.81
CA PRO A 121 18.71 6.18 13.23
C PRO A 121 19.69 5.39 14.09
N ARG A 122 20.05 4.18 13.66
CA ARG A 122 20.98 3.32 14.40
C ARG A 122 22.37 3.93 14.51
N LEU A 123 22.91 4.46 13.41
CA LEU A 123 24.21 5.12 13.39
C LEU A 123 24.26 6.31 14.35
N LEU A 124 23.20 7.13 14.36
CA LEU A 124 23.13 8.29 15.23
C LEU A 124 22.92 7.90 16.69
N LYS A 125 22.14 6.86 16.98
CA LYS A 125 21.99 6.30 18.32
C LYS A 125 23.34 5.83 18.88
N GLU A 126 24.17 5.17 18.08
CA GLU A 126 25.54 4.76 18.44
C GLU A 126 26.44 5.96 18.78
N GLN A 127 26.09 7.16 18.31
CA GLN A 127 26.76 8.44 18.61
C GLN A 127 26.09 9.22 19.76
N GLY A 128 25.16 8.61 20.50
CA GLY A 128 24.49 9.22 21.63
C GLY A 128 23.33 10.15 21.29
N TYR A 129 22.80 10.09 20.07
CA TYR A 129 21.59 10.82 19.70
C TYR A 129 20.34 10.11 20.26
N ALA A 130 19.38 10.86 20.78
CA ALA A 130 18.02 10.38 20.96
C ALA A 130 17.37 10.24 19.58
N THR A 131 16.61 9.16 19.34
CA THR A 131 16.01 8.91 18.03
C THR A 131 14.50 8.77 18.14
N GLY A 132 13.75 9.56 17.34
CA GLY A 132 12.30 9.54 17.33
C GLY A 132 11.74 9.60 15.93
N ALA A 133 10.53 9.09 15.78
CA ALA A 133 9.75 9.20 14.54
C ALA A 133 8.27 9.36 14.83
N ALA A 134 7.55 10.06 13.93
CA ALA A 134 6.09 10.08 13.89
C ALA A 134 5.64 10.01 12.42
N VAL A 135 4.77 9.03 12.11
CA VAL A 135 4.33 8.73 10.75
C VAL A 135 2.82 8.78 10.60
N SER A 136 2.35 9.16 9.43
CA SER A 136 0.93 9.39 9.14
C SER A 136 0.24 8.24 8.42
N THR A 137 0.96 7.18 8.00
CA THR A 137 0.40 6.09 7.19
C THR A 137 0.66 4.71 7.78
N TYR A 138 -0.32 3.81 7.62
CA TYR A 138 -0.19 2.40 7.98
C TYR A 138 0.94 1.68 7.23
N VAL A 139 1.29 2.15 6.05
CA VAL A 139 2.40 1.58 5.25
C VAL A 139 3.73 1.65 5.98
N LEU A 140 3.91 2.64 6.86
CA LEU A 140 5.11 2.82 7.68
C LEU A 140 4.95 2.32 9.13
N ARG A 141 3.99 1.42 9.41
CA ARG A 141 3.79 0.86 10.75
C ARG A 141 5.04 0.18 11.32
N HIS A 142 5.11 0.07 12.64
CA HIS A 142 6.26 -0.48 13.36
C HIS A 142 6.70 -1.87 12.84
N GLU A 143 5.73 -2.74 12.50
CA GLU A 143 5.93 -4.12 12.06
C GLU A 143 6.66 -4.23 10.72
N THR A 144 6.76 -3.15 9.95
CA THR A 144 7.57 -3.13 8.71
C THR A 144 9.08 -3.21 8.97
N GLY A 145 9.49 -3.17 10.24
CA GLY A 145 10.88 -3.20 10.67
C GLY A 145 11.52 -1.81 10.80
N LEU A 146 10.89 -0.75 10.28
CA LEU A 146 11.40 0.61 10.44
C LEU A 146 11.26 1.11 11.89
N GLY A 147 10.15 0.77 12.57
CA GLY A 147 9.92 1.21 13.95
C GLY A 147 10.98 0.75 14.93
N ALA A 148 11.51 -0.45 14.72
CA ALA A 148 12.57 -1.01 15.58
C ALA A 148 13.92 -0.25 15.52
N LEU A 149 14.08 0.67 14.57
CA LEU A 149 15.29 1.48 14.44
C LEU A 149 15.36 2.65 15.43
N PHE A 150 14.22 3.08 15.97
CA PHE A 150 14.06 4.29 16.77
C PHE A 150 13.83 3.97 18.26
N ASP A 151 14.16 4.91 19.14
CA ASP A 151 13.82 4.83 20.56
C ASP A 151 12.33 5.16 20.80
N TYR A 152 11.75 6.02 19.95
CA TYR A 152 10.34 6.40 19.94
C TYR A 152 9.80 6.31 18.51
N TYR A 153 8.70 5.61 18.35
CA TYR A 153 8.04 5.47 17.05
C TYR A 153 6.53 5.61 17.22
N GLU A 154 5.96 6.67 16.65
CA GLU A 154 4.53 6.97 16.75
C GLU A 154 3.84 6.68 15.41
N ASP A 155 3.12 5.57 15.36
CA ASP A 155 2.42 5.07 14.18
C ASP A 155 0.94 4.73 14.45
N SER A 156 0.38 5.22 15.58
CA SER A 156 -1.02 4.99 15.92
C SER A 156 -1.95 5.67 14.90
N VAL A 157 -2.39 4.90 13.93
CA VAL A 157 -3.35 5.33 12.90
C VAL A 157 -4.74 4.97 13.38
N SER A 158 -5.55 5.97 13.76
CA SER A 158 -6.89 5.77 14.32
C SER A 158 -7.85 5.23 13.24
N VAL A 159 -8.42 4.05 13.49
CA VAL A 159 -9.64 3.61 12.82
C VAL A 159 -10.78 4.45 13.38
N THR A 160 -11.34 5.38 12.62
CA THR A 160 -12.52 6.14 13.06
C THR A 160 -13.78 5.31 12.79
N PRO A 161 -14.47 4.77 13.81
CA PRO A 161 -15.71 4.03 13.63
C PRO A 161 -16.80 4.96 13.07
N GLY A 162 -17.55 4.50 12.07
CA GLY A 162 -18.76 5.17 11.58
C GLY A 162 -18.62 5.98 10.31
N VAL A 163 -17.46 6.04 9.68
CA VAL A 163 -17.29 6.56 8.32
C VAL A 163 -17.30 5.37 7.35
N ALA A 164 -17.99 5.49 6.22
CA ALA A 164 -18.18 4.41 5.24
C ALA A 164 -16.87 3.87 4.63
N THR A 165 -15.76 4.56 4.83
CA THR A 165 -14.40 4.12 4.49
C THR A 165 -13.54 4.15 5.75
N VAL A 166 -13.03 3.01 6.15
CA VAL A 166 -12.04 2.90 7.23
C VAL A 166 -10.75 3.54 6.73
N ARG A 167 -10.27 4.59 7.42
CA ARG A 167 -9.04 5.28 7.05
C ARG A 167 -7.86 4.68 7.81
N TYR A 168 -6.86 4.26 7.07
CA TYR A 168 -5.58 3.77 7.60
C TYR A 168 -4.48 4.82 7.48
N GLN A 169 -4.88 6.08 7.65
CA GLN A 169 -4.01 7.26 7.64
C GLN A 169 -4.40 8.23 8.75
N ARG A 170 -3.45 9.02 9.20
CA ARG A 170 -3.65 10.09 10.18
C ARG A 170 -3.35 11.43 9.52
N PRO A 171 -4.22 12.45 9.69
CA PRO A 171 -3.91 13.81 9.21
C PRO A 171 -2.57 14.30 9.74
N GLY A 172 -1.75 14.89 8.88
CA GLY A 172 -0.40 15.35 9.21
C GLY A 172 -0.37 16.37 10.34
N GLU A 173 -1.43 17.20 10.50
CA GLU A 173 -1.58 18.12 11.64
C GLU A 173 -1.55 17.37 12.99
N LYS A 174 -2.18 16.19 13.07
CA LYS A 174 -2.15 15.36 14.28
C LYS A 174 -0.78 14.71 14.49
N THR A 175 -0.13 14.28 13.43
CA THR A 175 1.22 13.73 13.51
C THR A 175 2.23 14.80 13.93
N ALA A 176 2.04 16.05 13.48
CA ALA A 176 2.86 17.19 13.88
C ALA A 176 2.80 17.47 15.39
N ILE A 177 1.68 17.17 16.08
CA ILE A 177 1.60 17.32 17.54
C ILE A 177 2.65 16.43 18.21
N PHE A 178 2.68 15.14 17.87
CA PHE A 178 3.65 14.20 18.45
C PHE A 178 5.10 14.59 18.12
N ALA A 179 5.35 15.03 16.88
CA ALA A 179 6.67 15.51 16.47
C ALA A 179 7.11 16.70 17.32
N LYS A 180 6.23 17.68 17.50
CA LYS A 180 6.51 18.91 18.26
C LYS A 180 6.74 18.63 19.75
N GLU A 181 5.94 17.77 20.37
CA GLU A 181 6.08 17.37 21.77
C GLU A 181 7.41 16.64 21.99
N TRP A 182 7.73 15.69 21.14
CA TRP A 182 8.97 14.92 21.28
C TRP A 182 10.22 15.79 21.05
N ILE A 183 10.23 16.64 20.02
CA ILE A 183 11.33 17.57 19.72
C ILE A 183 11.54 18.53 20.91
N ALA A 184 10.48 19.07 21.50
CA ALA A 184 10.59 19.97 22.66
C ALA A 184 11.19 19.27 23.87
N ALA A 185 10.82 18.00 24.12
CA ALA A 185 11.38 17.21 25.22
C ALA A 185 12.88 16.88 25.04
N HIS A 186 13.38 16.88 23.81
CA HIS A 186 14.79 16.52 23.48
C HIS A 186 15.64 17.71 23.03
N ALA A 187 15.12 18.94 23.15
CA ALA A 187 15.80 20.18 22.69
C ALA A 187 17.16 20.44 23.36
N GLY A 188 17.46 19.81 24.48
CA GLY A 188 18.68 20.01 25.26
C GLY A 188 19.90 19.19 24.80
N GLY A 189 19.76 18.28 23.84
CA GLY A 189 20.85 17.39 23.39
C GLY A 189 20.78 17.09 21.88
N PRO A 190 21.73 16.29 21.38
CA PRO A 190 21.67 15.83 20.00
C PRO A 190 20.51 14.83 19.82
N PHE A 191 19.74 15.00 18.77
CA PHE A 191 18.65 14.11 18.43
C PHE A 191 18.50 13.95 16.91
N PHE A 192 17.88 12.85 16.49
CA PHE A 192 17.37 12.61 15.15
C PHE A 192 15.87 12.40 15.22
N PHE A 193 15.12 13.18 14.43
CA PHE A 193 13.69 12.98 14.32
C PHE A 193 13.25 12.80 12.87
N PHE A 194 12.52 11.73 12.59
CA PHE A 194 11.86 11.46 11.31
C PHE A 194 10.40 11.83 11.41
N PHE A 195 9.97 12.80 10.61
CA PHE A 195 8.60 13.27 10.54
C PHE A 195 8.02 13.01 9.16
N HIS A 196 6.95 12.21 9.11
CA HIS A 196 6.25 11.88 7.87
C HIS A 196 4.81 12.36 7.93
N ILE A 197 4.35 13.03 6.86
CA ILE A 197 2.95 13.44 6.67
C ILE A 197 2.39 12.81 5.41
N PHE A 198 1.07 12.52 5.42
CA PHE A 198 0.37 11.81 4.34
C PHE A 198 -0.03 12.74 3.19
N GLU A 199 -0.35 14.01 3.48
CA GLU A 199 -0.65 15.03 2.46
C GLU A 199 0.60 15.25 1.57
N PRO A 200 0.45 15.37 0.24
CA PRO A 200 -0.75 15.53 -0.59
C PRO A 200 -1.31 14.23 -1.22
N HIS A 201 -1.12 13.07 -0.62
CA HIS A 201 -1.59 11.78 -1.15
C HIS A 201 -3.12 11.74 -1.33
N SER A 202 -3.59 11.11 -2.39
CA SER A 202 -5.02 10.82 -2.61
C SER A 202 -5.60 9.92 -1.49
N PRO A 203 -6.91 10.07 -1.09
CA PRO A 203 -7.90 11.03 -1.57
C PRO A 203 -7.67 12.44 -1.02
N TYR A 204 -7.97 13.46 -1.84
CA TYR A 204 -7.71 14.87 -1.49
C TYR A 204 -8.74 15.42 -0.51
N GLU A 205 -8.33 15.65 0.72
CA GLU A 205 -9.16 16.17 1.82
C GLU A 205 -8.44 17.31 2.55
N PRO A 206 -8.13 18.39 1.83
CA PRO A 206 -7.31 19.47 2.33
C PRO A 206 -7.95 20.19 3.51
N ALA A 207 -7.13 20.91 4.28
CA ALA A 207 -7.63 21.75 5.35
C ALA A 207 -8.70 22.74 4.83
N PRO A 208 -9.76 23.04 5.62
CA PRO A 208 -10.93 23.81 5.14
C PRO A 208 -10.59 25.14 4.46
N ARG A 209 -9.55 25.84 4.92
CA ARG A 209 -9.09 27.10 4.31
C ARG A 209 -8.58 26.92 2.90
N PHE A 210 -7.88 25.82 2.61
CA PHE A 210 -7.33 25.52 1.29
C PHE A 210 -8.36 24.87 0.38
N LEU A 211 -9.30 24.10 0.94
CA LEU A 211 -10.49 23.63 0.23
C LEU A 211 -11.29 24.81 -0.36
N ALA A 212 -11.42 25.90 0.38
CA ALA A 212 -12.11 27.10 -0.10
C ALA A 212 -11.34 27.85 -1.21
N GLU A 213 -10.00 27.84 -1.17
CA GLU A 213 -9.15 28.55 -2.15
C GLU A 213 -8.92 27.74 -3.43
N TYR A 214 -8.66 26.43 -3.31
CA TYR A 214 -8.22 25.57 -4.43
C TYR A 214 -9.20 24.43 -4.78
N GLY A 215 -10.27 24.22 -4.01
CA GLY A 215 -11.12 23.03 -4.13
C GLY A 215 -10.46 21.77 -3.55
N ALA A 216 -11.11 20.61 -3.74
CA ALA A 216 -10.54 19.31 -3.35
C ALA A 216 -9.55 18.83 -4.44
N THR A 217 -8.36 19.41 -4.45
CA THR A 217 -7.33 19.18 -5.47
C THR A 217 -5.99 18.82 -4.83
N TYR A 218 -5.08 18.30 -5.64
CA TYR A 218 -3.70 18.05 -5.24
C TYR A 218 -3.01 19.34 -4.75
N GLU A 219 -3.23 20.49 -5.41
CA GLU A 219 -2.69 21.79 -5.03
C GLU A 219 -3.17 22.24 -3.64
N ALA A 220 -4.43 21.96 -3.30
CA ALA A 220 -4.96 22.25 -1.97
C ALA A 220 -4.28 21.44 -0.87
N GLU A 221 -3.97 20.17 -1.17
CA GLU A 221 -3.20 19.29 -0.26
C GLU A 221 -1.74 19.72 -0.15
N VAL A 222 -1.13 20.19 -1.24
CA VAL A 222 0.23 20.77 -1.20
C VAL A 222 0.26 21.99 -0.29
N ALA A 223 -0.76 22.87 -0.35
CA ALA A 223 -0.86 24.02 0.55
C ALA A 223 -1.10 23.59 2.01
N THR A 224 -1.83 22.49 2.23
CA THR A 224 -2.02 21.89 3.56
C THR A 224 -0.70 21.35 4.10
N ALA A 225 0.05 20.60 3.30
CA ALA A 225 1.36 20.09 3.66
C ALA A 225 2.36 21.22 4.00
N ASP A 226 2.39 22.30 3.19
CA ASP A 226 3.21 23.47 3.46
C ASP A 226 2.92 24.08 4.84
N ALA A 227 1.66 24.20 5.19
CA ALA A 227 1.25 24.74 6.48
C ALA A 227 1.65 23.84 7.66
N ILE A 228 1.51 22.52 7.52
CA ILE A 228 1.89 21.55 8.55
C ILE A 228 3.41 21.59 8.77
N VAL A 229 4.19 21.57 7.70
CA VAL A 229 5.65 21.67 7.76
C VAL A 229 6.06 23.01 8.35
N GLY A 230 5.37 24.09 7.95
CA GLY A 230 5.59 25.43 8.47
C GLY A 230 5.45 25.51 9.99
N ASP A 231 4.45 24.85 10.56
CA ASP A 231 4.21 24.80 12.00
C ASP A 231 5.35 24.09 12.76
N VAL A 232 5.89 23.01 12.22
CA VAL A 232 7.05 22.31 12.81
C VAL A 232 8.33 23.18 12.68
N LEU A 233 8.57 23.81 11.53
CA LEU A 233 9.73 24.69 11.34
C LEU A 233 9.67 25.92 12.27
N GLU A 234 8.48 26.48 12.53
CA GLU A 234 8.33 27.60 13.45
C GLU A 234 8.61 27.19 14.89
N GLN A 235 8.21 25.98 15.28
CA GLN A 235 8.60 25.46 16.60
C GLN A 235 10.12 25.28 16.71
N LEU A 236 10.81 24.78 15.69
CA LEU A 236 12.27 24.72 15.70
C LEU A 236 12.90 26.10 15.89
N ARG A 237 12.31 27.18 15.30
CA ARG A 237 12.76 28.56 15.50
C ARG A 237 12.51 29.02 16.96
N SER A 238 11.33 28.78 17.49
CA SER A 238 10.97 29.18 18.85
C SER A 238 11.85 28.52 19.92
N LEU A 239 12.29 27.28 19.68
CA LEU A 239 13.22 26.52 20.54
C LEU A 239 14.68 26.89 20.31
N GLY A 240 15.01 27.77 19.37
CA GLY A 240 16.40 28.10 18.98
C GLY A 240 17.15 26.92 18.35
N LEU A 241 16.42 25.92 17.85
CA LEU A 241 16.98 24.72 17.18
C LEU A 241 17.20 24.94 15.69
N TYR A 242 16.39 25.79 15.05
CA TYR A 242 16.43 25.97 13.59
C TYR A 242 17.83 26.33 13.09
N GLU A 243 18.51 27.26 13.76
CA GLU A 243 19.87 27.68 13.38
C GLU A 243 20.93 26.60 13.63
N LYS A 244 20.67 25.67 14.54
CA LYS A 244 21.64 24.63 14.95
C LYS A 244 21.45 23.31 14.21
N ALA A 245 20.26 23.08 13.68
CA ALA A 245 19.86 21.79 13.13
C ALA A 245 20.23 21.62 11.65
N ILE A 246 20.51 20.38 11.27
CA ILE A 246 20.42 19.91 9.89
C ILE A 246 18.95 19.55 9.67
N VAL A 247 18.31 20.21 8.71
CA VAL A 247 16.91 19.92 8.35
C VAL A 247 16.85 19.48 6.88
N VAL A 248 16.33 18.30 6.65
CA VAL A 248 16.09 17.77 5.31
C VAL A 248 14.58 17.76 5.08
N VAL A 249 14.12 18.37 3.99
CA VAL A 249 12.72 18.31 3.53
C VAL A 249 12.72 17.67 2.16
N THR A 250 11.94 16.59 2.02
CA THR A 250 11.84 15.83 0.77
C THR A 250 10.46 15.17 0.65
N SER A 251 10.26 14.45 -0.44
CA SER A 251 9.18 13.47 -0.61
C SER A 251 9.80 12.08 -0.82
N ASP A 252 9.04 11.06 -0.56
CA ASP A 252 9.42 9.67 -0.84
C ASP A 252 9.25 9.31 -2.31
N HIS A 253 8.19 9.77 -2.96
CA HIS A 253 7.92 9.66 -4.40
C HIS A 253 6.96 10.77 -4.83
N GLY A 254 6.60 10.79 -6.10
CA GLY A 254 5.61 11.68 -6.67
C GLY A 254 4.24 11.03 -6.81
N GLU A 255 3.39 11.68 -7.63
CA GLU A 255 1.99 11.30 -7.87
C GLU A 255 1.66 11.50 -9.35
N GLY A 256 1.06 10.50 -9.99
CA GLY A 256 0.40 10.68 -11.28
C GLY A 256 -0.88 11.49 -11.11
N LEU A 257 -1.11 12.44 -11.97
CA LEU A 257 -2.33 13.25 -12.02
C LEU A 257 -3.01 13.09 -13.40
N GLY A 258 -2.85 11.89 -13.99
CA GLY A 258 -3.35 11.52 -15.30
C GLY A 258 -2.35 11.64 -16.45
N GLU A 259 -1.15 12.18 -16.18
CA GLU A 259 -0.04 12.10 -17.14
C GLU A 259 0.31 10.61 -17.36
N HIS A 260 0.66 10.22 -18.56
CA HIS A 260 0.93 8.81 -18.96
C HIS A 260 -0.17 7.80 -18.57
N GLY A 261 -1.35 8.30 -18.14
CA GLY A 261 -2.50 7.47 -17.81
C GLY A 261 -2.57 6.98 -16.37
N GLU A 262 -1.57 7.18 -15.54
CA GLU A 262 -1.59 6.87 -14.10
C GLU A 262 -2.20 8.04 -13.32
N ASP A 263 -3.23 7.74 -12.49
CA ASP A 263 -3.90 8.76 -11.66
C ASP A 263 -3.33 8.85 -10.23
N GLN A 264 -2.47 7.89 -9.87
CA GLN A 264 -1.80 7.80 -8.57
C GLN A 264 -0.31 7.47 -8.78
N HIS A 265 0.21 6.44 -8.14
CA HIS A 265 1.61 6.02 -8.22
C HIS A 265 1.73 4.50 -8.13
N SER A 266 2.93 3.98 -8.11
CA SER A 266 3.33 2.58 -7.96
C SER A 266 3.55 1.80 -9.25
N LEU A 267 2.89 2.15 -10.36
CA LEU A 267 2.93 1.36 -11.60
C LEU A 267 4.04 1.78 -12.55
N LEU A 268 4.21 3.10 -12.73
CA LEU A 268 5.07 3.67 -13.75
C LEU A 268 6.28 4.39 -13.15
N LEU A 269 7.31 4.58 -13.96
CA LEU A 269 8.57 5.21 -13.54
C LEU A 269 8.80 6.56 -14.23
N TYR A 270 7.74 7.20 -14.71
CA TYR A 270 7.90 8.53 -15.29
C TYR A 270 8.24 9.58 -14.22
N ARG A 271 8.71 10.69 -14.69
CA ARG A 271 9.20 11.79 -13.87
C ARG A 271 8.22 12.23 -12.77
N GLU A 272 6.94 12.33 -13.09
CA GLU A 272 5.88 12.69 -12.12
C GLU A 272 5.80 11.74 -10.93
N ALA A 273 6.16 10.48 -11.12
CA ALA A 273 6.10 9.46 -10.07
C ALA A 273 7.39 9.36 -9.24
N ILE A 274 8.55 9.74 -9.80
CA ILE A 274 9.84 9.51 -9.13
C ILE A 274 10.74 10.73 -9.00
N GLN A 275 10.43 11.89 -9.61
CA GLN A 275 11.18 13.12 -9.37
C GLN A 275 10.54 13.95 -8.24
N VAL A 276 11.27 14.09 -7.14
CA VAL A 276 10.80 14.67 -5.88
C VAL A 276 11.54 15.96 -5.52
N PRO A 277 10.98 16.82 -4.65
CA PRO A 277 11.74 17.91 -4.06
C PRO A 277 12.78 17.39 -3.07
N LEU A 278 13.92 18.04 -2.99
CA LEU A 278 14.94 17.78 -1.98
C LEU A 278 15.60 19.08 -1.57
N LEU A 279 15.46 19.43 -0.32
CA LEU A 279 15.97 20.65 0.30
C LEU A 279 16.78 20.27 1.54
N VAL A 280 18.01 20.75 1.65
CA VAL A 280 18.90 20.46 2.79
C VAL A 280 19.41 21.75 3.41
N LYS A 281 18.91 22.09 4.59
CA LYS A 281 19.39 23.21 5.39
C LYS A 281 20.46 22.76 6.36
N LEU A 282 21.58 23.39 6.33
CA LEU A 282 22.70 23.18 7.28
C LEU A 282 22.63 24.20 8.43
N PRO A 283 23.28 23.93 9.57
CA PRO A 283 23.39 24.88 10.66
C PRO A 283 23.87 26.26 10.21
N GLY A 284 23.21 27.33 10.67
CA GLY A 284 23.46 28.71 10.25
C GLY A 284 23.12 28.97 8.80
N SER A 285 22.22 28.21 8.21
CA SER A 285 21.80 28.29 6.79
C SER A 285 22.98 28.32 5.82
N ARG A 286 24.09 27.60 6.14
CA ARG A 286 25.30 27.60 5.31
C ARG A 286 25.02 27.10 3.91
N GLY A 287 25.30 27.94 2.91
CA GLY A 287 25.01 27.67 1.52
C GLY A 287 23.54 27.81 1.15
N GLY A 288 22.73 28.45 1.99
CA GLY A 288 21.31 28.72 1.68
C GLY A 288 21.14 29.42 0.34
N GLY A 289 20.07 29.08 -0.38
CA GLY A 289 19.76 29.54 -1.72
C GLY A 289 20.62 28.92 -2.85
N THR A 290 21.54 27.99 -2.52
CA THR A 290 22.30 27.27 -3.56
C THR A 290 21.38 26.28 -4.28
N ARG A 291 21.39 26.34 -5.62
CA ARG A 291 20.66 25.40 -6.49
C ARG A 291 21.66 24.44 -7.14
N VAL A 292 21.36 23.16 -7.09
CA VAL A 292 22.16 22.06 -7.62
C VAL A 292 21.41 21.39 -8.75
N ALA A 293 21.93 21.52 -9.98
CA ALA A 293 21.28 20.94 -11.17
C ALA A 293 21.68 19.48 -11.45
N ALA A 294 22.73 18.97 -10.81
CA ALA A 294 23.15 17.58 -10.98
C ALA A 294 22.08 16.61 -10.47
N PRO A 295 21.82 15.47 -11.15
CA PRO A 295 20.88 14.48 -10.66
C PRO A 295 21.42 13.80 -9.39
N VAL A 296 20.54 13.69 -8.40
CA VAL A 296 20.80 13.08 -7.09
C VAL A 296 19.68 12.12 -6.73
N GLN A 297 19.87 11.31 -5.68
CA GLN A 297 18.92 10.27 -5.28
C GLN A 297 18.64 10.33 -3.78
N LEU A 298 17.46 9.86 -3.35
CA LEU A 298 17.08 9.85 -1.93
C LEU A 298 18.03 9.00 -1.06
N SER A 299 18.65 7.97 -1.61
CA SER A 299 19.72 7.22 -0.91
C SER A 299 20.94 8.06 -0.54
N ASP A 300 21.08 9.26 -1.12
CA ASP A 300 22.18 10.20 -0.82
C ASP A 300 22.00 10.94 0.52
N ILE A 301 20.81 10.85 1.12
CA ILE A 301 20.48 11.52 2.39
C ILE A 301 21.36 10.99 3.52
N LEU A 302 21.46 9.67 3.70
CA LEU A 302 22.29 9.09 4.77
C LEU A 302 23.75 9.57 4.70
N PRO A 303 24.50 9.38 3.58
CA PRO A 303 25.90 9.82 3.50
C PRO A 303 26.06 11.34 3.60
N THR A 304 25.03 12.12 3.27
CA THR A 304 25.02 13.58 3.42
C THR A 304 24.94 13.97 4.89
N VAL A 305 24.01 13.36 5.64
CA VAL A 305 23.84 13.65 7.06
C VAL A 305 25.07 13.18 7.84
N THR A 306 25.53 11.93 7.65
CA THR A 306 26.72 11.42 8.35
C THR A 306 27.96 12.27 8.05
N GLY A 307 28.19 12.62 6.76
CA GLY A 307 29.29 13.50 6.38
C GLY A 307 29.19 14.89 6.99
N SER A 308 27.98 15.48 7.10
CA SER A 308 27.75 16.78 7.75
C SER A 308 27.98 16.73 9.27
N LEU A 309 27.88 15.58 9.89
CA LEU A 309 28.19 15.36 11.31
C LEU A 309 29.64 14.95 11.54
N GLY A 310 30.45 14.78 10.49
CA GLY A 310 31.82 14.29 10.59
C GLY A 310 31.93 12.79 10.83
N LEU A 311 30.86 12.04 10.59
CA LEU A 311 30.82 10.60 10.72
C LEU A 311 31.18 9.91 9.40
N PRO A 312 31.83 8.74 9.43
CA PRO A 312 32.10 7.97 8.22
C PRO A 312 30.80 7.42 7.62
N THR A 313 30.72 7.37 6.29
CA THR A 313 29.67 6.62 5.60
C THR A 313 29.93 5.12 5.79
N PRO A 314 28.92 4.34 6.21
CA PRO A 314 29.09 2.90 6.38
C PRO A 314 29.44 2.19 5.07
N ALA A 315 30.13 1.05 5.19
CA ALA A 315 30.32 0.15 4.04
C ALA A 315 28.99 -0.41 3.55
N GLY A 316 28.88 -0.64 2.24
CA GLY A 316 27.68 -1.18 1.60
C GLY A 316 26.59 -0.13 1.28
N VAL A 317 26.81 1.15 1.58
CA VAL A 317 25.93 2.24 1.20
C VAL A 317 26.20 2.66 -0.25
N SER A 318 25.19 2.63 -1.11
CA SER A 318 25.29 3.04 -2.53
C SER A 318 25.14 4.55 -2.73
N GLY A 319 24.51 5.22 -1.78
CA GLY A 319 24.33 6.69 -1.77
C GLY A 319 25.66 7.44 -1.72
N THR A 320 25.67 8.65 -2.27
CA THR A 320 26.82 9.56 -2.28
C THR A 320 26.39 10.89 -1.68
N SER A 321 27.25 11.52 -0.85
CA SER A 321 26.91 12.82 -0.27
C SER A 321 26.47 13.82 -1.34
N LEU A 322 25.33 14.45 -1.13
CA LEU A 322 24.72 15.47 -2.00
C LEU A 322 25.67 16.64 -2.28
N PHE A 323 26.54 16.99 -1.32
CA PHE A 323 27.51 18.05 -1.50
C PHE A 323 28.69 17.67 -2.43
N VAL A 324 28.98 16.37 -2.53
CA VAL A 324 29.95 15.83 -3.50
C VAL A 324 29.30 15.78 -4.89
N ALA A 325 28.07 15.29 -4.99
CA ALA A 325 27.33 15.24 -6.25
C ALA A 325 27.06 16.65 -6.82
N GLY A 326 26.81 17.65 -5.96
CA GLY A 326 26.59 19.04 -6.36
C GLY A 326 27.88 19.84 -6.57
N ALA A 327 29.06 19.26 -6.38
CA ALA A 327 30.33 19.99 -6.57
C ALA A 327 30.56 20.29 -8.05
N LYS A 328 31.07 21.47 -8.34
CA LYS A 328 31.38 21.90 -9.71
C LYS A 328 32.37 20.94 -10.39
N GLY A 329 31.93 20.32 -11.49
CA GLY A 329 32.73 19.34 -12.23
C GLY A 329 32.68 17.92 -11.65
N ALA A 330 31.75 17.62 -10.74
CA ALA A 330 31.50 16.26 -10.31
C ALA A 330 31.04 15.41 -11.51
N ALA A 331 31.50 14.17 -11.54
CA ALA A 331 31.02 13.23 -12.55
C ALA A 331 29.52 12.91 -12.29
N VAL A 332 28.70 13.01 -13.32
CA VAL A 332 27.30 12.57 -13.26
C VAL A 332 27.26 11.05 -13.13
N ARG A 333 26.57 10.56 -12.13
CA ARG A 333 26.36 9.13 -11.95
C ARG A 333 24.95 8.74 -12.43
N PRO A 334 24.80 7.52 -12.96
CA PRO A 334 23.46 7.01 -13.26
C PRO A 334 22.62 6.87 -11.97
N ILE A 335 21.37 7.30 -12.05
CA ILE A 335 20.36 7.19 -11.00
C ILE A 335 19.45 5.99 -11.30
N TYR A 336 19.26 5.15 -10.32
CA TYR A 336 18.44 3.93 -10.44
C TYR A 336 16.97 4.17 -10.04
N GLY A 337 16.03 3.54 -10.76
CA GLY A 337 14.63 3.44 -10.38
C GLY A 337 14.07 2.04 -10.65
N GLU A 338 13.12 1.59 -9.83
CA GLU A 338 12.36 0.35 -10.06
C GLU A 338 10.93 0.43 -9.53
N THR A 339 10.05 -0.37 -10.12
CA THR A 339 8.78 -0.77 -9.51
C THR A 339 8.49 -2.24 -9.77
N LEU A 340 8.22 -2.97 -8.69
CA LEU A 340 7.78 -4.36 -8.73
C LEU A 340 6.26 -4.48 -8.53
N TYR A 341 5.58 -3.40 -8.21
CA TYR A 341 4.14 -3.40 -7.97
C TYR A 341 3.35 -4.01 -9.14
N PRO A 342 3.59 -3.65 -10.40
CA PRO A 342 2.88 -4.27 -11.53
C PRO A 342 3.03 -5.79 -11.55
N ARG A 343 4.23 -6.29 -11.25
CA ARG A 343 4.50 -7.74 -11.25
C ARG A 343 3.85 -8.45 -10.08
N LEU A 344 4.02 -7.92 -8.87
CA LEU A 344 3.59 -8.59 -7.65
C LEU A 344 2.08 -8.50 -7.44
N GLN A 345 1.45 -7.39 -7.84
CA GLN A 345 0.04 -7.15 -7.62
C GLN A 345 -0.84 -7.49 -8.83
N LEU A 346 -0.39 -7.19 -10.04
CA LEU A 346 -1.21 -7.27 -11.24
C LEU A 346 -0.77 -8.37 -12.22
N GLY A 347 0.41 -8.98 -12.00
CA GLY A 347 0.96 -9.99 -12.89
C GLY A 347 1.42 -9.43 -14.24
N TRP A 348 1.73 -8.12 -14.29
CA TRP A 348 2.35 -7.44 -15.42
C TRP A 348 3.88 -7.46 -15.25
N ALA A 349 4.61 -6.86 -16.18
CA ALA A 349 6.06 -6.76 -16.04
C ALA A 349 6.47 -5.76 -14.96
N ASP A 350 7.54 -6.04 -14.23
CA ASP A 350 8.26 -5.04 -13.47
C ASP A 350 8.96 -4.05 -14.39
N LEU A 351 9.12 -2.81 -13.93
CA LEU A 351 9.87 -1.79 -14.64
C LEU A 351 11.11 -1.40 -13.85
N ARG A 352 12.17 -1.05 -14.59
CA ARG A 352 13.39 -0.44 -14.05
C ARG A 352 13.78 0.75 -14.86
N SER A 353 14.44 1.72 -14.25
CA SER A 353 14.89 2.88 -14.99
C SER A 353 16.31 3.30 -14.62
N VAL A 354 16.89 4.05 -15.51
CA VAL A 354 18.14 4.77 -15.25
C VAL A 354 18.07 6.18 -15.83
N VAL A 355 18.42 7.15 -14.97
CA VAL A 355 18.51 8.56 -15.34
C VAL A 355 19.96 8.99 -15.30
N ASP A 356 20.40 9.74 -16.31
CA ASP A 356 21.66 10.45 -16.29
C ASP A 356 21.44 11.99 -16.32
N ASP A 357 22.42 12.75 -16.83
CA ASP A 357 22.30 14.20 -16.89
C ASP A 357 21.22 14.71 -17.86
N ARG A 358 20.89 13.94 -18.87
CA ARG A 358 19.96 14.34 -19.94
C ARG A 358 18.87 13.34 -20.21
N TRP A 359 19.16 12.04 -20.06
CA TRP A 359 18.32 10.98 -20.55
C TRP A 359 17.66 10.20 -19.41
N HIS A 360 16.41 9.79 -19.63
CA HIS A 360 15.74 8.80 -18.83
C HIS A 360 15.39 7.58 -19.68
N HIS A 361 15.94 6.44 -19.32
CA HIS A 361 15.63 5.14 -19.96
C HIS A 361 14.81 4.29 -19.02
N ILE A 362 13.61 3.89 -19.47
CA ILE A 362 12.73 2.96 -18.76
C ILE A 362 12.84 1.60 -19.45
N HIS A 363 13.23 0.59 -18.69
CA HIS A 363 13.41 -0.79 -19.13
C HIS A 363 12.21 -1.63 -18.71
N GLY A 364 11.56 -2.26 -19.69
CA GLY A 364 10.42 -3.16 -19.55
C GLY A 364 10.25 -3.99 -20.82
N PRO A 365 9.11 -4.65 -21.03
CA PRO A 365 8.81 -5.39 -22.27
C PRO A 365 8.91 -4.51 -23.52
N ARG A 366 8.53 -3.25 -23.39
CA ARG A 366 8.75 -2.21 -24.37
C ARG A 366 9.62 -1.13 -23.73
N PRO A 367 10.93 -1.10 -24.02
CA PRO A 367 11.82 -0.09 -23.47
C PRO A 367 11.53 1.29 -24.08
N GLU A 368 11.74 2.35 -23.26
CA GLU A 368 11.46 3.74 -23.61
C GLU A 368 12.69 4.61 -23.32
N LEU A 369 12.85 5.75 -24.01
CA LEU A 369 13.93 6.70 -23.81
C LEU A 369 13.45 8.14 -23.99
N TYR A 370 13.71 8.99 -23.02
CA TYR A 370 13.28 10.39 -23.00
C TYR A 370 14.45 11.36 -22.82
N ASP A 371 14.39 12.51 -23.50
CA ASP A 371 15.31 13.62 -23.33
C ASP A 371 14.73 14.61 -22.30
N LEU A 372 15.13 14.50 -21.04
CA LEU A 372 14.60 15.31 -19.95
C LEU A 372 14.86 16.83 -20.07
N VAL A 373 15.78 17.23 -20.95
CA VAL A 373 16.09 18.65 -21.22
C VAL A 373 15.15 19.22 -22.29
N ALA A 374 14.96 18.49 -23.39
CA ALA A 374 14.11 18.93 -24.50
C ALA A 374 12.63 18.60 -24.27
N ASP A 375 12.34 17.53 -23.55
CA ASP A 375 11.01 17.01 -23.27
C ASP A 375 10.87 16.63 -21.78
N PRO A 376 10.81 17.61 -20.88
CA PRO A 376 10.69 17.34 -19.45
C PRO A 376 9.36 16.66 -19.06
N GLY A 377 8.39 16.56 -19.95
CA GLY A 377 7.13 15.86 -19.76
C GLY A 377 7.12 14.44 -20.30
N GLU A 378 8.25 13.93 -20.81
CA GLU A 378 8.44 12.55 -21.27
C GLU A 378 7.36 12.07 -22.28
N LYS A 379 6.97 12.94 -23.22
CA LYS A 379 5.90 12.68 -24.19
C LYS A 379 6.42 12.06 -25.51
N ASN A 380 7.71 12.21 -25.79
CA ASN A 380 8.32 11.80 -27.04
C ASN A 380 9.32 10.68 -26.80
N ASP A 381 8.92 9.42 -26.97
CA ASP A 381 9.81 8.28 -26.89
C ASP A 381 10.82 8.26 -28.05
N LEU A 382 12.09 8.41 -27.72
CA LEU A 382 13.23 8.47 -28.64
C LEU A 382 14.00 7.14 -28.74
N VAL A 383 13.52 6.05 -28.16
CA VAL A 383 14.25 4.76 -28.12
C VAL A 383 14.64 4.23 -29.51
N LYS A 384 13.80 4.49 -30.52
CA LYS A 384 14.08 4.08 -31.92
C LYS A 384 15.06 5.00 -32.64
N GLN A 385 15.06 6.30 -32.31
CA GLN A 385 15.91 7.33 -32.89
C GLN A 385 17.31 7.31 -32.26
N GLU A 386 17.37 7.20 -30.92
CA GLU A 386 18.59 7.27 -30.12
C GLU A 386 19.05 5.90 -29.62
N ARG A 387 19.13 4.92 -30.52
CA ARG A 387 19.43 3.50 -30.19
C ARG A 387 20.73 3.30 -29.45
N ALA A 388 21.76 4.07 -29.79
CA ALA A 388 23.07 3.96 -29.14
C ALA A 388 23.00 4.44 -27.68
N THR A 389 22.31 5.53 -27.43
CA THR A 389 22.05 6.10 -26.09
C THR A 389 21.25 5.11 -25.25
N ALA A 390 20.13 4.60 -25.78
CA ALA A 390 19.30 3.61 -25.12
C ALA A 390 20.09 2.34 -24.73
N ALA A 391 20.90 1.80 -25.66
CA ALA A 391 21.74 0.65 -25.38
C ALA A 391 22.83 0.90 -24.33
N ASN A 392 23.38 2.12 -24.27
CA ASN A 392 24.36 2.51 -23.26
C ASN A 392 23.71 2.56 -21.86
N LEU A 393 22.52 3.16 -21.74
CA LEU A 393 21.78 3.27 -20.50
C LEU A 393 21.26 1.90 -20.03
N ALA A 394 20.76 1.07 -20.94
CA ALA A 394 20.41 -0.32 -20.64
C ALA A 394 21.58 -1.12 -20.06
N ARG A 395 22.80 -0.94 -20.62
CA ARG A 395 24.02 -1.54 -20.05
C ARG A 395 24.41 -0.96 -18.69
N ALA A 396 24.19 0.35 -18.47
CA ALA A 396 24.40 0.96 -17.17
C ALA A 396 23.45 0.36 -16.12
N LEU A 397 22.18 0.11 -16.49
CA LEU A 397 21.18 -0.52 -15.61
C LEU A 397 21.61 -1.91 -15.14
N LEU A 398 22.30 -2.71 -15.96
CA LEU A 398 22.80 -4.02 -15.59
C LEU A 398 23.88 -4.01 -14.50
N ARG A 399 24.47 -2.86 -14.19
CA ARG A 399 25.46 -2.72 -13.11
C ARG A 399 24.84 -2.59 -11.74
N PHE A 400 23.56 -2.28 -11.67
CA PHE A 400 22.84 -2.21 -10.41
C PHE A 400 22.46 -3.61 -9.89
N PRO A 401 22.37 -3.80 -8.58
CA PRO A 401 21.94 -5.06 -7.99
C PRO A 401 20.57 -5.48 -8.52
N GLN A 402 20.35 -6.78 -8.63
CA GLN A 402 19.10 -7.31 -9.17
C GLN A 402 18.07 -7.61 -8.07
N GLY A 403 18.53 -7.91 -6.84
CA GLY A 403 17.70 -8.38 -5.72
C GLY A 403 17.05 -9.74 -6.00
N ASN A 404 16.93 -10.56 -4.99
CA ASN A 404 16.33 -11.90 -5.08
C ASN A 404 15.27 -12.12 -4.01
N GLU A 405 14.94 -11.11 -3.24
CA GLU A 405 13.99 -11.17 -2.14
C GLU A 405 12.59 -11.43 -2.68
N LYS A 406 11.91 -12.38 -2.03
CA LYS A 406 10.53 -12.72 -2.34
C LYS A 406 9.60 -12.15 -1.28
N PRO A 407 8.40 -11.70 -1.67
CA PRO A 407 7.43 -11.25 -0.70
C PRO A 407 6.98 -12.39 0.21
N ALA A 408 6.85 -12.11 1.50
CA ALA A 408 6.17 -12.99 2.44
C ALA A 408 4.65 -12.86 2.28
N ALA A 409 3.91 -13.88 2.74
CA ALA A 409 2.46 -13.80 2.80
C ALA A 409 2.04 -12.79 3.89
N GLU A 410 1.11 -11.90 3.54
CA GLU A 410 0.46 -10.99 4.48
C GLU A 410 -0.84 -11.60 4.99
N ASP A 411 -1.24 -11.23 6.21
CA ASP A 411 -2.54 -11.62 6.75
C ASP A 411 -3.69 -10.84 6.06
N GLU A 412 -4.90 -11.40 6.15
CA GLU A 412 -6.08 -10.84 5.47
C GLU A 412 -6.44 -9.43 5.95
N GLU A 413 -6.21 -9.11 7.22
CA GLU A 413 -6.50 -7.79 7.77
C GLU A 413 -5.52 -6.76 7.25
N THR A 414 -4.23 -7.09 7.18
CA THR A 414 -3.20 -6.24 6.58
C THR A 414 -3.50 -5.98 5.10
N LEU A 415 -3.91 -7.00 4.34
CA LEU A 415 -4.29 -6.82 2.92
C LEU A 415 -5.51 -5.91 2.77
N LYS A 416 -6.53 -6.03 3.63
CA LYS A 416 -7.70 -5.13 3.63
C LYS A 416 -7.30 -3.69 3.91
N ARG A 417 -6.38 -3.47 4.86
CA ARG A 417 -5.88 -2.13 5.20
C ARG A 417 -5.10 -1.50 4.05
N LEU A 418 -4.25 -2.28 3.41
CA LEU A 418 -3.49 -1.82 2.23
C LEU A 418 -4.41 -1.52 1.04
N ALA A 419 -5.43 -2.36 0.81
CA ALA A 419 -6.43 -2.12 -0.23
C ALA A 419 -7.23 -0.83 0.00
N ALA A 420 -7.52 -0.47 1.26
CA ALA A 420 -8.19 0.78 1.62
C ALA A 420 -7.32 2.03 1.37
N LEU A 421 -6.00 1.86 1.26
CA LEU A 421 -5.04 2.91 0.86
C LEU A 421 -4.79 2.95 -0.66
N GLY A 422 -5.53 2.16 -1.45
CA GLY A 422 -5.39 2.11 -2.91
C GLY A 422 -4.42 1.04 -3.43
N TYR A 423 -3.77 0.27 -2.55
CA TYR A 423 -2.91 -0.84 -2.97
C TYR A 423 -3.77 -2.05 -3.35
N ILE A 424 -4.09 -2.15 -4.64
CA ILE A 424 -4.98 -3.15 -5.21
C ILE A 424 -4.18 -4.38 -5.63
N GLY A 425 -4.73 -5.57 -5.37
CA GLY A 425 -4.17 -6.84 -5.82
C GLY A 425 -3.69 -7.75 -4.69
N SER A 426 -3.58 -9.03 -4.98
CA SER A 426 -3.03 -10.03 -4.06
C SER A 426 -1.56 -10.27 -4.39
N LEU A 427 -0.68 -10.22 -3.38
CA LEU A 427 0.73 -10.58 -3.52
C LEU A 427 0.87 -11.96 -4.18
N ARG A 428 1.41 -12.00 -5.39
CA ARG A 428 1.62 -13.23 -6.14
C ARG A 428 2.98 -13.18 -6.80
N ASP A 429 3.92 -13.97 -6.30
CA ASP A 429 5.15 -14.24 -7.03
C ASP A 429 4.80 -15.10 -8.26
N ARG A 430 4.49 -14.48 -9.37
CA ARG A 430 4.39 -15.14 -10.66
C ARG A 430 5.82 -15.35 -11.19
N ALA A 431 6.58 -16.17 -10.49
CA ALA A 431 7.93 -16.53 -10.92
C ALA A 431 7.88 -17.17 -12.31
N GLY A 432 8.63 -16.60 -13.27
CA GLY A 432 9.09 -17.29 -14.46
C GLY A 432 8.45 -16.96 -15.80
N GLY A 433 7.52 -16.01 -15.91
CA GLY A 433 7.05 -15.55 -17.24
C GLY A 433 7.96 -14.46 -17.80
N THR A 434 8.62 -14.72 -18.94
CA THR A 434 9.40 -13.70 -19.68
C THR A 434 8.52 -12.82 -20.58
N ASP A 435 7.25 -13.18 -20.78
CA ASP A 435 6.29 -12.51 -21.66
C ASP A 435 5.13 -11.95 -20.84
N LEU A 436 5.44 -11.01 -19.92
CA LEU A 436 4.45 -10.36 -19.10
C LEU A 436 3.91 -9.09 -19.78
N PRO A 437 2.62 -8.75 -19.58
CA PRO A 437 2.02 -7.53 -20.14
C PRO A 437 2.79 -6.27 -19.72
N ASN A 438 2.98 -5.34 -20.65
CA ASN A 438 3.61 -4.06 -20.35
C ASN A 438 2.64 -3.18 -19.53
N PRO A 439 3.06 -2.63 -18.38
CA PRO A 439 2.19 -1.80 -17.53
C PRO A 439 1.57 -0.61 -18.26
N VAL A 440 2.34 0.10 -19.10
CA VAL A 440 1.85 1.27 -19.85
C VAL A 440 0.65 0.93 -20.76
N ASP A 441 0.69 -0.24 -21.40
CA ASP A 441 -0.39 -0.67 -22.31
C ASP A 441 -1.65 -1.11 -21.55
N ASN A 442 -1.52 -1.38 -20.25
CA ASN A 442 -2.60 -1.92 -19.41
C ASN A 442 -3.17 -0.91 -18.40
N ILE A 443 -2.67 0.32 -18.36
CA ILE A 443 -3.12 1.34 -17.41
C ILE A 443 -4.63 1.64 -17.54
N ALA A 444 -5.18 1.63 -18.76
CA ALA A 444 -6.60 1.82 -18.99
C ALA A 444 -7.45 0.69 -18.36
N ASN A 445 -6.90 -0.53 -18.30
CA ASN A 445 -7.55 -1.66 -17.65
C ASN A 445 -7.58 -1.51 -16.14
N LEU A 446 -6.54 -0.89 -15.54
CA LEU A 446 -6.54 -0.57 -14.11
C LEU A 446 -7.68 0.39 -13.75
N ARG A 447 -7.83 1.50 -14.48
CA ARG A 447 -8.95 2.44 -14.26
C ARG A 447 -10.32 1.77 -14.34
N ARG A 448 -10.49 0.85 -15.28
CA ARG A 448 -11.72 0.06 -15.37
C ARG A 448 -11.89 -0.85 -14.15
N MET A 449 -10.83 -1.45 -13.69
CA MET A 449 -10.83 -2.30 -12.50
C MET A 449 -11.22 -1.49 -11.25
N GLU A 450 -10.59 -0.33 -11.04
CA GLU A 450 -10.92 0.62 -9.96
C GLU A 450 -12.38 1.05 -9.97
N GLU A 451 -12.95 1.31 -11.14
CA GLU A 451 -14.39 1.61 -11.26
C GLU A 451 -15.25 0.42 -10.80
N GLY A 452 -14.87 -0.81 -11.11
CA GLY A 452 -15.53 -2.02 -10.61
C GLY A 452 -15.52 -2.10 -9.08
N TRP A 453 -14.36 -1.84 -8.44
CA TRP A 453 -14.24 -1.77 -6.98
C TRP A 453 -15.04 -0.62 -6.38
N ARG A 454 -15.01 0.55 -7.00
CA ARG A 454 -15.78 1.72 -6.57
C ARG A 454 -17.28 1.42 -6.57
N LEU A 455 -17.79 0.81 -7.62
CA LEU A 455 -19.18 0.39 -7.72
C LEU A 455 -19.54 -0.60 -6.60
N ALA A 456 -18.66 -1.57 -6.34
CA ALA A 456 -18.83 -2.54 -5.25
C ALA A 456 -18.85 -1.85 -3.87
N GLY A 457 -17.93 -0.93 -3.62
CA GLY A 457 -17.86 -0.16 -2.37
C GLY A 457 -19.08 0.72 -2.12
N LEU A 458 -19.74 1.20 -3.18
CA LEU A 458 -21.01 1.92 -3.11
C LEU A 458 -22.25 1.00 -2.95
N GLY A 459 -22.05 -0.32 -2.77
CA GLY A 459 -23.15 -1.30 -2.69
C GLY A 459 -23.89 -1.53 -4.01
N GLN A 460 -23.36 -1.07 -5.14
CA GLN A 460 -23.93 -1.25 -6.48
C GLN A 460 -23.47 -2.59 -7.07
N THR A 461 -23.69 -3.69 -6.33
CA THR A 461 -23.11 -5.02 -6.59
C THR A 461 -23.38 -5.53 -8.00
N GLU A 462 -24.63 -5.43 -8.50
CA GLU A 462 -24.96 -5.93 -9.84
C GLU A 462 -24.23 -5.15 -10.94
N ARG A 463 -24.15 -3.82 -10.81
CA ARG A 463 -23.39 -2.98 -11.76
C ARG A 463 -21.89 -3.29 -11.73
N ALA A 464 -21.34 -3.56 -10.54
CA ALA A 464 -19.95 -3.99 -10.39
C ALA A 464 -19.72 -5.35 -11.06
N ILE A 465 -20.63 -6.31 -10.89
CA ILE A 465 -20.59 -7.61 -11.56
C ILE A 465 -20.62 -7.46 -13.08
N GLU A 466 -21.57 -6.69 -13.63
CA GLU A 466 -21.66 -6.45 -15.07
C GLU A 466 -20.39 -5.82 -15.64
N HIS A 467 -19.87 -4.81 -14.94
CA HIS A 467 -18.67 -4.08 -15.36
C HIS A 467 -17.43 -4.99 -15.36
N LEU A 468 -17.19 -5.73 -14.27
CA LEU A 468 -16.04 -6.64 -14.15
C LEU A 468 -16.18 -7.86 -15.09
N ALA A 469 -17.40 -8.37 -15.31
CA ALA A 469 -17.64 -9.47 -16.24
C ALA A 469 -17.28 -9.09 -17.68
N ALA A 470 -17.67 -7.89 -18.13
CA ALA A 470 -17.28 -7.37 -19.44
C ALA A 470 -15.76 -7.26 -19.57
N MET A 471 -15.10 -6.75 -18.53
CA MET A 471 -13.65 -6.60 -18.49
C MET A 471 -12.91 -7.94 -18.52
N VAL A 472 -13.37 -8.94 -17.74
CA VAL A 472 -12.80 -10.30 -17.72
C VAL A 472 -13.03 -11.02 -19.05
N ALA A 473 -14.17 -10.78 -19.72
CA ALA A 473 -14.44 -11.33 -21.05
C ALA A 473 -13.47 -10.79 -22.11
N GLU A 474 -13.16 -9.50 -22.08
CA GLU A 474 -12.19 -8.86 -22.98
C GLU A 474 -10.75 -9.27 -22.68
N ASN A 475 -10.39 -9.34 -21.36
CA ASN A 475 -9.05 -9.63 -20.86
C ASN A 475 -9.07 -10.78 -19.85
N PRO A 476 -9.22 -12.03 -20.32
CA PRO A 476 -9.36 -13.18 -19.42
C PRO A 476 -8.11 -13.50 -18.56
N GLY A 477 -6.98 -12.86 -18.85
CA GLY A 477 -5.74 -12.96 -18.06
C GLY A 477 -5.70 -12.08 -16.81
N MET A 478 -6.65 -11.16 -16.64
CA MET A 478 -6.74 -10.28 -15.47
C MET A 478 -7.31 -11.04 -14.28
N SER A 479 -6.46 -11.80 -13.61
CA SER A 479 -6.86 -12.67 -12.50
C SER A 479 -7.54 -11.90 -11.37
N ASP A 480 -7.07 -10.68 -11.04
CA ASP A 480 -7.63 -9.91 -9.93
C ASP A 480 -9.05 -9.41 -10.21
N ALA A 481 -9.32 -8.96 -11.45
CA ALA A 481 -10.68 -8.67 -11.88
C ALA A 481 -11.57 -9.92 -11.83
N GLY A 482 -11.06 -11.07 -12.25
CA GLY A 482 -11.76 -12.35 -12.18
C GLY A 482 -12.05 -12.78 -10.74
N ILE A 483 -11.12 -12.60 -9.82
CA ILE A 483 -11.31 -12.93 -8.41
C ILE A 483 -12.38 -12.03 -7.81
N LYS A 484 -12.26 -10.71 -8.00
CA LYS A 484 -13.25 -9.77 -7.48
C LYS A 484 -14.65 -10.01 -8.05
N LEU A 485 -14.72 -10.32 -9.34
CA LEU A 485 -15.97 -10.72 -9.97
C LEU A 485 -16.58 -11.97 -9.27
N ALA A 486 -15.76 -13.00 -9.04
CA ALA A 486 -16.23 -14.23 -8.40
C ALA A 486 -16.65 -14.01 -6.93
N GLU A 487 -15.94 -13.14 -6.18
CA GLU A 487 -16.34 -12.73 -4.83
C GLU A 487 -17.71 -12.07 -4.84
N LEU A 488 -17.91 -11.05 -5.69
CA LEU A 488 -19.19 -10.34 -5.80
C LEU A 488 -20.32 -11.24 -6.26
N GLN A 489 -20.07 -12.17 -7.19
CA GLN A 489 -21.04 -13.19 -7.60
C GLN A 489 -21.42 -14.12 -6.44
N ALA A 490 -20.42 -14.53 -5.64
CA ALA A 490 -20.66 -15.37 -4.46
C ALA A 490 -21.43 -14.62 -3.35
N GLU A 491 -21.15 -13.35 -3.13
CA GLU A 491 -21.88 -12.47 -2.21
C GLU A 491 -23.32 -12.24 -2.67
N ALA A 492 -23.53 -12.04 -3.96
CA ALA A 492 -24.85 -11.92 -4.57
C ALA A 492 -25.66 -13.25 -4.57
N GLY A 493 -25.04 -14.38 -4.18
CA GLY A 493 -25.66 -15.71 -4.20
C GLY A 493 -25.66 -16.37 -5.57
N ARG A 494 -24.90 -15.86 -6.53
CA ARG A 494 -24.70 -16.39 -7.87
C ARG A 494 -23.60 -17.46 -7.86
N ASP A 495 -23.79 -18.50 -7.01
CA ASP A 495 -22.75 -19.50 -6.73
C ASP A 495 -22.29 -20.27 -7.98
N ASP A 496 -23.16 -20.47 -9.00
CA ASP A 496 -22.77 -21.12 -10.26
C ASP A 496 -21.79 -20.26 -11.08
N ASP A 497 -22.08 -18.97 -11.19
CA ASP A 497 -21.23 -17.99 -11.88
C ASP A 497 -19.90 -17.83 -11.14
N ALA A 498 -19.94 -17.68 -9.82
CA ALA A 498 -18.77 -17.57 -8.97
C ALA A 498 -17.84 -18.78 -9.14
N ALA A 499 -18.40 -20.00 -9.12
CA ALA A 499 -17.62 -21.22 -9.30
C ALA A 499 -16.98 -21.29 -10.71
N ALA A 500 -17.69 -20.86 -11.75
CA ALA A 500 -17.14 -20.80 -13.11
C ALA A 500 -16.00 -19.79 -13.20
N THR A 501 -16.18 -18.60 -12.64
CA THR A 501 -15.18 -17.54 -12.65
C THR A 501 -13.92 -17.92 -11.86
N TYR A 502 -14.06 -18.48 -10.63
CA TYR A 502 -12.92 -18.97 -9.86
C TYR A 502 -12.15 -20.08 -10.58
N ARG A 503 -12.85 -21.06 -11.23
CA ARG A 503 -12.17 -22.09 -12.04
C ARG A 503 -11.37 -21.48 -13.17
N GLN A 504 -11.96 -20.54 -13.91
CA GLN A 504 -11.26 -19.84 -14.97
C GLN A 504 -9.97 -19.17 -14.48
N VAL A 505 -9.99 -18.57 -13.28
CA VAL A 505 -8.79 -17.98 -12.65
C VAL A 505 -7.77 -19.06 -12.31
N LEU A 506 -8.19 -20.15 -11.68
CA LEU A 506 -7.30 -21.26 -11.30
C LEU A 506 -6.65 -21.95 -12.51
N ASP A 507 -7.45 -22.24 -13.54
CA ASP A 507 -7.00 -22.96 -14.75
C ASP A 507 -5.96 -22.14 -15.55
N ARG A 508 -6.00 -20.81 -15.43
CA ARG A 508 -5.06 -19.90 -16.12
C ARG A 508 -3.85 -19.51 -15.30
N SER A 509 -3.87 -19.79 -14.01
CA SER A 509 -2.72 -19.47 -13.16
C SER A 509 -1.57 -20.47 -13.39
N PRO A 510 -0.36 -19.99 -13.71
CA PRO A 510 0.81 -20.87 -13.83
C PRO A 510 1.34 -21.36 -12.47
N VAL A 511 0.81 -20.82 -11.37
CA VAL A 511 1.20 -21.17 -10.00
C VAL A 511 -0.03 -21.57 -9.19
N PRO A 512 0.13 -22.43 -8.17
CA PRO A 512 -0.96 -22.77 -7.25
C PRO A 512 -1.50 -21.51 -6.56
N LEU A 513 -2.83 -21.38 -6.47
CA LEU A 513 -3.54 -20.33 -5.76
C LEU A 513 -4.39 -20.95 -4.65
N PRO A 514 -3.80 -21.32 -3.50
CA PRO A 514 -4.50 -22.03 -2.46
C PRO A 514 -5.63 -21.22 -1.83
N ASP A 515 -5.50 -19.90 -1.74
CA ASP A 515 -6.54 -18.97 -1.30
C ASP A 515 -7.79 -19.02 -2.19
N ILE A 516 -7.58 -19.00 -3.50
CA ILE A 516 -8.68 -19.10 -4.48
C ILE A 516 -9.28 -20.51 -4.52
N ALA A 517 -8.45 -21.53 -4.34
CA ALA A 517 -8.95 -22.90 -4.20
C ALA A 517 -9.85 -23.04 -2.96
N ILE A 518 -9.51 -22.43 -1.83
CA ILE A 518 -10.36 -22.37 -0.63
C ILE A 518 -11.66 -21.59 -0.92
N ALA A 519 -11.58 -20.41 -1.56
CA ALA A 519 -12.76 -19.62 -1.92
C ALA A 519 -13.71 -20.40 -2.83
N LEU A 520 -13.19 -21.06 -3.88
CA LEU A 520 -13.97 -21.95 -4.73
C LEU A 520 -14.54 -23.13 -3.92
N GLY A 521 -13.75 -23.73 -3.04
CA GLY A 521 -14.18 -24.83 -2.18
C GLY A 521 -15.37 -24.45 -1.27
N LEU A 522 -15.39 -23.24 -0.73
CA LEU A 522 -16.52 -22.70 0.02
C LEU A 522 -17.77 -22.51 -0.86
N VAL A 523 -17.58 -22.05 -2.11
CA VAL A 523 -18.68 -21.97 -3.08
C VAL A 523 -19.21 -23.36 -3.40
N GLU A 524 -18.34 -24.34 -3.67
CA GLU A 524 -18.75 -25.72 -3.99
C GLU A 524 -19.43 -26.40 -2.79
N LEU A 525 -19.01 -26.12 -1.56
CA LEU A 525 -19.69 -26.56 -0.35
C LEU A 525 -21.13 -26.03 -0.29
N ARG A 526 -21.37 -24.75 -0.60
CA ARG A 526 -22.72 -24.18 -0.69
C ARG A 526 -23.55 -24.83 -1.79
N ARG A 527 -22.93 -25.17 -2.92
CA ARG A 527 -23.54 -25.90 -4.04
C ARG A 527 -23.77 -27.39 -3.74
N LYS A 528 -23.39 -27.87 -2.52
CA LYS A 528 -23.43 -29.26 -2.10
C LYS A 528 -22.56 -30.20 -2.94
N ARG A 529 -21.55 -29.69 -3.61
CA ARG A 529 -20.54 -30.47 -4.35
C ARG A 529 -19.40 -30.85 -3.42
N PHE A 530 -19.68 -31.70 -2.45
CA PHE A 530 -18.78 -32.00 -1.32
C PHE A 530 -17.45 -32.60 -1.76
N ASP A 531 -17.44 -33.46 -2.79
CA ASP A 531 -16.21 -34.12 -3.27
C ASP A 531 -15.25 -33.10 -3.92
N GLU A 532 -15.82 -32.15 -4.68
CA GLU A 532 -15.02 -31.09 -5.29
C GLU A 532 -14.47 -30.11 -4.23
N ALA A 533 -15.30 -29.74 -3.25
CA ALA A 533 -14.87 -28.91 -2.13
C ALA A 533 -13.74 -29.58 -1.33
N GLU A 534 -13.83 -30.90 -1.07
CA GLU A 534 -12.80 -31.67 -0.39
C GLU A 534 -11.50 -31.71 -1.22
N LYS A 535 -11.59 -31.97 -2.53
CA LYS A 535 -10.44 -31.98 -3.45
C LYS A 535 -9.69 -30.64 -3.44
N LEU A 536 -10.42 -29.54 -3.53
CA LEU A 536 -9.87 -28.18 -3.47
C LEU A 536 -9.18 -27.90 -2.14
N ALA A 537 -9.83 -28.28 -1.02
CA ALA A 537 -9.25 -28.12 0.31
C ALA A 537 -7.95 -28.93 0.47
N ARG A 538 -7.93 -30.20 0.03
CA ARG A 538 -6.71 -31.03 0.08
C ARG A 538 -5.59 -30.46 -0.80
N GLY A 539 -5.92 -29.91 -1.96
CA GLY A 539 -4.97 -29.22 -2.84
C GLY A 539 -4.37 -27.95 -2.22
N ALA A 540 -5.09 -27.30 -1.31
CA ALA A 540 -4.64 -26.10 -0.62
C ALA A 540 -3.79 -26.37 0.64
N LEU A 541 -3.73 -27.61 1.15
CA LEU A 541 -2.98 -27.98 2.37
C LEU A 541 -1.50 -27.52 2.37
N PRO A 542 -0.72 -27.66 1.27
CA PRO A 542 0.69 -27.26 1.30
C PRO A 542 0.89 -25.74 1.50
N GLY A 543 -0.07 -24.91 1.04
CA GLY A 543 0.05 -23.46 1.09
C GLY A 543 -0.70 -22.82 2.27
N LEU A 544 -1.88 -23.34 2.63
CA LEU A 544 -2.78 -22.78 3.64
C LEU A 544 -3.38 -23.88 4.54
N PRO A 545 -2.56 -24.61 5.32
CA PRO A 545 -3.00 -25.78 6.06
C PRO A 545 -4.19 -25.48 7.00
N ALA A 546 -4.15 -24.43 7.78
CA ALA A 546 -5.23 -24.10 8.73
C ALA A 546 -6.57 -23.83 8.00
N LYS A 547 -6.58 -23.01 6.94
CA LYS A 547 -7.81 -22.74 6.15
C LYS A 547 -8.30 -23.97 5.40
N ALA A 548 -7.40 -24.83 4.94
CA ALA A 548 -7.75 -26.09 4.28
C ALA A 548 -8.42 -27.06 5.27
N HIS A 549 -7.88 -27.23 6.46
CA HIS A 549 -8.49 -28.05 7.52
C HIS A 549 -9.85 -27.48 7.97
N ILE A 550 -10.02 -26.15 8.04
CA ILE A 550 -11.32 -25.51 8.29
C ILE A 550 -12.34 -25.93 7.23
N LEU A 551 -11.98 -25.88 5.95
CA LEU A 551 -12.87 -26.27 4.86
C LEU A 551 -13.17 -27.77 4.89
N LEU A 552 -12.19 -28.64 5.13
CA LEU A 552 -12.37 -30.09 5.30
C LEU A 552 -13.31 -30.40 6.46
N SER A 553 -13.16 -29.72 7.59
CA SER A 553 -14.08 -29.85 8.73
C SER A 553 -15.51 -29.49 8.36
N ARG A 554 -15.72 -28.36 7.67
CA ARG A 554 -17.06 -27.93 7.21
C ARG A 554 -17.67 -28.87 6.20
N VAL A 555 -16.89 -29.45 5.28
CA VAL A 555 -17.36 -30.48 4.33
C VAL A 555 -17.80 -31.72 5.06
N SER A 556 -16.99 -32.22 6.02
CA SER A 556 -17.33 -33.40 6.83
C SER A 556 -18.57 -33.15 7.68
N LEU A 557 -18.69 -31.96 8.27
CA LEU A 557 -19.86 -31.55 9.04
C LEU A 557 -21.13 -31.50 8.17
N ALA A 558 -21.03 -31.03 6.92
CA ALA A 558 -22.14 -31.01 5.98
C ALA A 558 -22.57 -32.41 5.51
N ARG A 559 -21.65 -33.38 5.52
CA ARG A 559 -21.93 -34.81 5.29
C ARG A 559 -22.50 -35.52 6.52
N GLY A 560 -22.48 -34.89 7.70
CA GLY A 560 -22.89 -35.51 8.98
C GLY A 560 -21.81 -36.39 9.62
N ASP A 561 -20.57 -36.34 9.11
CA ASP A 561 -19.40 -37.03 9.68
C ASP A 561 -18.73 -36.17 10.76
N PHE A 562 -19.30 -36.19 11.96
CA PHE A 562 -18.85 -35.42 13.10
C PHE A 562 -17.44 -35.82 13.56
N ALA A 563 -17.06 -37.11 13.42
CA ALA A 563 -15.74 -37.57 13.85
C ALA A 563 -14.61 -37.00 12.97
N THR A 564 -14.80 -37.06 11.65
CA THR A 564 -13.87 -36.46 10.71
C THR A 564 -13.88 -34.94 10.83
N ALA A 565 -15.05 -34.30 10.97
CA ALA A 565 -15.15 -32.85 11.14
C ALA A 565 -14.37 -32.35 12.36
N GLU A 566 -14.47 -33.07 13.49
CA GLU A 566 -13.72 -32.69 14.70
C GLU A 566 -12.21 -32.90 14.56
N ARG A 567 -11.78 -34.00 13.93
CA ARG A 567 -10.37 -34.24 13.67
C ARG A 567 -9.77 -33.11 12.82
N GLU A 568 -10.42 -32.76 11.71
CA GLU A 568 -9.95 -31.67 10.84
C GLU A 568 -9.99 -30.31 11.56
N ALA A 569 -11.00 -30.03 12.40
CA ALA A 569 -11.05 -28.81 13.20
C ALA A 569 -9.91 -28.75 14.24
N ASN A 570 -9.54 -29.89 14.84
CA ASN A 570 -8.41 -29.97 15.75
C ASN A 570 -7.07 -29.71 15.02
N GLU A 571 -6.90 -30.25 13.80
CA GLU A 571 -5.71 -29.93 12.98
C GLU A 571 -5.63 -28.43 12.67
N ALA A 572 -6.76 -27.79 12.35
CA ALA A 572 -6.82 -26.35 12.13
C ALA A 572 -6.42 -25.55 13.38
N ALA A 573 -6.89 -25.96 14.56
CA ALA A 573 -6.69 -25.31 15.85
C ALA A 573 -5.41 -25.79 16.59
N GLY A 574 -4.68 -26.77 16.06
CA GLY A 574 -3.57 -27.45 16.73
C GLY A 574 -2.22 -26.71 16.64
N GLY A 575 -2.13 -25.60 15.95
CA GLY A 575 -0.91 -24.78 15.86
C GLY A 575 -0.50 -24.19 17.21
N ARG A 576 0.75 -23.75 17.30
CA ARG A 576 1.29 -23.10 18.52
C ARG A 576 0.52 -21.83 18.88
N GLU A 577 -0.03 -21.16 17.87
CA GLU A 577 -0.78 -19.92 17.98
C GLU A 577 -2.02 -19.97 17.04
N PRO A 578 -3.08 -20.70 17.41
CA PRO A 578 -4.22 -20.85 16.52
C PRO A 578 -4.99 -19.54 16.35
N GLU A 579 -5.48 -19.34 15.13
CA GLU A 579 -6.42 -18.26 14.82
C GLU A 579 -7.76 -18.47 15.55
N PRO A 580 -8.41 -17.40 16.04
CA PRO A 580 -9.74 -17.51 16.65
C PRO A 580 -10.77 -18.23 15.76
N SER A 581 -10.72 -18.01 14.45
CA SER A 581 -11.59 -18.65 13.47
C SER A 581 -11.47 -20.18 13.44
N ALA A 582 -10.26 -20.72 13.61
CA ALA A 582 -10.03 -22.16 13.67
C ALA A 582 -10.65 -22.78 14.95
N ILE A 583 -10.51 -22.08 16.08
CA ILE A 583 -11.12 -22.51 17.35
C ILE A 583 -12.66 -22.46 17.25
N LEU A 584 -13.23 -21.46 16.57
CA LEU A 584 -14.67 -21.34 16.37
C LEU A 584 -15.24 -22.48 15.51
N VAL A 585 -14.49 -23.00 14.54
CA VAL A 585 -14.94 -24.19 13.77
C VAL A 585 -15.03 -25.42 14.67
N LEU A 586 -14.09 -25.60 15.59
CA LEU A 586 -14.17 -26.69 16.57
C LEU A 586 -15.38 -26.53 17.49
N ALA A 587 -15.66 -25.30 17.94
CA ALA A 587 -16.87 -24.99 18.71
C ALA A 587 -18.15 -25.34 17.91
N GLU A 588 -18.22 -24.93 16.64
CA GLU A 588 -19.37 -25.25 15.75
C GLU A 588 -19.61 -26.76 15.63
N VAL A 589 -18.55 -27.53 15.42
CA VAL A 589 -18.65 -29.01 15.32
C VAL A 589 -19.23 -29.59 16.61
N LYS A 590 -18.72 -29.20 17.78
CA LYS A 590 -19.18 -29.69 19.07
C LYS A 590 -20.64 -29.30 19.38
N LEU A 591 -21.01 -28.04 19.07
CA LEU A 591 -22.40 -27.59 19.22
C LEU A 591 -23.35 -28.38 18.35
N LYS A 592 -22.99 -28.63 17.09
CA LYS A 592 -23.82 -29.45 16.17
C LYS A 592 -23.85 -30.93 16.57
N ALA A 593 -22.80 -31.43 17.21
CA ALA A 593 -22.77 -32.79 17.81
C ALA A 593 -23.53 -32.88 19.14
N GLY A 594 -24.18 -31.80 19.63
CA GLY A 594 -24.92 -31.77 20.89
C GLY A 594 -24.06 -31.60 22.14
N ARG A 595 -22.74 -31.44 22.01
CA ARG A 595 -21.80 -31.25 23.15
C ARG A 595 -21.68 -29.77 23.52
N THR A 596 -22.82 -29.21 23.99
CA THR A 596 -22.96 -27.75 24.21
C THR A 596 -21.95 -27.20 25.21
N ALA A 597 -21.67 -27.92 26.33
CA ALA A 597 -20.72 -27.47 27.34
C ALA A 597 -19.27 -27.35 26.80
N GLU A 598 -18.89 -28.30 25.93
CA GLU A 598 -17.56 -28.24 25.28
C GLU A 598 -17.52 -27.15 24.20
N GLY A 599 -18.59 -27.00 23.43
CA GLY A 599 -18.69 -26.00 22.39
C GLY A 599 -18.60 -24.59 22.94
N ILE A 600 -19.30 -24.23 24.03
CA ILE A 600 -19.20 -22.90 24.64
C ILE A 600 -17.80 -22.66 25.25
N ALA A 601 -17.14 -23.68 25.79
CA ALA A 601 -15.76 -23.56 26.28
C ALA A 601 -14.79 -23.18 25.16
N ASP A 602 -14.98 -23.75 23.95
CA ASP A 602 -14.18 -23.37 22.78
C ASP A 602 -14.50 -21.96 22.27
N VAL A 603 -15.77 -21.52 22.32
CA VAL A 603 -16.13 -20.12 22.01
C VAL A 603 -15.40 -19.15 22.94
N GLU A 604 -15.38 -19.43 24.25
CA GLU A 604 -14.67 -18.57 25.22
C GLU A 604 -13.15 -18.60 25.02
N ARG A 605 -12.59 -19.75 24.63
CA ARG A 605 -11.17 -19.86 24.25
C ARG A 605 -10.87 -19.01 23.01
N ALA A 606 -11.73 -19.01 21.99
CA ALA A 606 -11.58 -18.17 20.82
C ALA A 606 -11.67 -16.68 21.18
N ALA A 607 -12.59 -16.29 22.07
CA ALA A 607 -12.73 -14.93 22.56
C ALA A 607 -11.47 -14.46 23.33
N ALA A 608 -10.92 -15.28 24.19
CA ALA A 608 -9.67 -14.99 24.90
C ALA A 608 -8.50 -14.79 23.92
N ARG A 609 -8.38 -15.69 22.93
CA ARG A 609 -7.34 -15.57 21.90
C ARG A 609 -7.50 -14.31 21.03
N ALA A 610 -8.72 -13.98 20.65
CA ALA A 610 -9.01 -12.74 19.93
C ALA A 610 -8.58 -11.49 20.72
N LYS A 611 -8.82 -11.49 22.05
CA LYS A 611 -8.41 -10.40 22.91
C LYS A 611 -6.87 -10.28 23.02
N GLU A 612 -6.15 -11.41 23.11
CA GLU A 612 -4.68 -11.44 23.11
C GLU A 612 -4.12 -10.82 21.82
N LEU A 613 -4.72 -11.17 20.67
CA LEU A 613 -4.33 -10.69 19.36
C LEU A 613 -4.88 -9.30 19.01
N ARG A 614 -5.66 -8.68 19.91
CA ARG A 614 -6.39 -7.43 19.69
C ARG A 614 -7.31 -7.46 18.46
N LEU A 615 -7.83 -8.65 18.13
CA LEU A 615 -8.79 -8.87 17.04
C LEU A 615 -10.21 -8.77 17.65
N SER A 616 -10.91 -7.69 17.39
CA SER A 616 -12.32 -7.51 17.82
C SER A 616 -13.01 -6.53 16.86
N PRO A 617 -14.20 -6.86 16.36
CA PRO A 617 -14.98 -8.10 16.56
C PRO A 617 -14.46 -9.28 15.72
N VAL A 618 -14.84 -10.53 16.09
CA VAL A 618 -14.52 -11.76 15.35
C VAL A 618 -15.80 -12.36 14.76
N TYR A 619 -15.80 -12.62 13.47
CA TYR A 619 -16.95 -13.16 12.73
C TYR A 619 -17.43 -14.51 13.29
N ASN A 620 -18.73 -14.64 13.50
CA ASN A 620 -19.43 -15.80 14.08
C ASN A 620 -19.13 -16.09 15.57
N LEU A 621 -18.32 -15.31 16.26
CA LEU A 621 -18.04 -15.55 17.68
C LEU A 621 -19.28 -15.38 18.53
N GLU A 622 -19.93 -14.22 18.43
CA GLU A 622 -21.13 -13.92 19.22
C GLU A 622 -22.34 -14.74 18.72
N PHE A 623 -22.40 -15.11 17.44
CA PHE A 623 -23.40 -16.02 16.91
C PHE A 623 -23.30 -17.41 17.57
N LEU A 624 -22.11 -18.03 17.60
CA LEU A 624 -21.91 -19.33 18.23
C LEU A 624 -22.10 -19.30 19.74
N ARG A 625 -21.73 -18.18 20.39
CA ARG A 625 -22.04 -17.95 21.80
C ARG A 625 -23.56 -17.96 22.04
N GLY A 626 -24.30 -17.21 21.20
CA GLY A 626 -25.76 -17.16 21.26
C GLY A 626 -26.42 -18.50 21.03
N ASP A 627 -25.95 -19.30 20.05
CA ASP A 627 -26.45 -20.66 19.79
C ASP A 627 -26.23 -21.60 21.00
N ALA A 628 -25.02 -21.54 21.59
CA ALA A 628 -24.74 -22.32 22.82
C ALA A 628 -25.63 -21.91 23.99
N LEU A 629 -25.80 -20.60 24.23
CA LEU A 629 -26.64 -20.09 25.31
C LEU A 629 -28.13 -20.45 25.12
N ALA A 630 -28.62 -20.37 23.87
CA ALA A 630 -29.99 -20.77 23.55
C ALA A 630 -30.23 -22.27 23.85
N ARG A 631 -29.28 -23.15 23.51
CA ARG A 631 -29.31 -24.60 23.85
C ARG A 631 -29.25 -24.86 25.35
N MET A 632 -28.67 -23.94 26.12
CA MET A 632 -28.63 -23.97 27.59
C MET A 632 -29.86 -23.33 28.23
N ASN A 633 -30.86 -22.95 27.45
CA ASN A 633 -32.08 -22.22 27.88
C ASN A 633 -31.80 -20.83 28.51
N ARG A 634 -30.65 -20.23 28.22
CA ARG A 634 -30.25 -18.85 28.66
C ARG A 634 -30.66 -17.83 27.58
N ILE A 635 -31.98 -17.70 27.39
CA ILE A 635 -32.57 -17.06 26.22
C ILE A 635 -32.26 -15.58 26.12
N ASP A 636 -32.28 -14.82 27.22
CA ASP A 636 -32.00 -13.37 27.19
C ASP A 636 -30.54 -13.09 26.86
N GLU A 637 -29.63 -13.93 27.34
CA GLU A 637 -28.21 -13.82 27.03
C GLU A 637 -27.92 -14.23 25.58
N ALA A 638 -28.64 -15.26 25.08
CA ALA A 638 -28.57 -15.65 23.68
C ALA A 638 -29.02 -14.51 22.74
N GLU A 639 -30.14 -13.83 23.07
CA GLU A 639 -30.62 -12.66 22.32
C GLU A 639 -29.59 -11.52 22.31
N ALA A 640 -28.96 -11.25 23.45
CA ALA A 640 -27.90 -10.23 23.53
C ALA A 640 -26.69 -10.56 22.63
N ALA A 641 -26.25 -11.81 22.65
CA ALA A 641 -25.13 -12.27 21.81
C ALA A 641 -25.49 -12.19 20.31
N PHE A 642 -26.67 -12.65 19.89
CA PHE A 642 -27.11 -12.51 18.50
C PHE A 642 -27.19 -11.06 18.04
N ARG A 643 -27.69 -10.15 18.90
CA ARG A 643 -27.70 -8.72 18.57
C ARG A 643 -26.29 -8.11 18.48
N ALA A 644 -25.36 -8.57 19.31
CA ALA A 644 -23.96 -8.16 19.22
C ALA A 644 -23.32 -8.59 17.88
N GLU A 645 -23.60 -9.82 17.42
CA GLU A 645 -23.14 -10.28 16.10
C GLU A 645 -23.76 -9.46 14.97
N ILE A 646 -25.07 -9.17 15.02
CA ILE A 646 -25.75 -8.31 14.03
C ILE A 646 -25.15 -6.92 13.98
N ALA A 647 -24.85 -6.32 15.13
CA ALA A 647 -24.25 -5.00 15.19
C ALA A 647 -22.84 -4.97 14.58
N ALA A 648 -22.05 -6.04 14.80
CA ALA A 648 -20.70 -6.15 14.26
C ALA A 648 -20.68 -6.57 12.78
N TYR A 649 -21.58 -7.48 12.40
CA TYR A 649 -21.66 -8.10 11.07
C TYR A 649 -23.08 -8.09 10.52
N PRO A 650 -23.63 -6.96 10.08
CA PRO A 650 -25.01 -6.84 9.64
C PRO A 650 -25.38 -7.73 8.44
N SER A 651 -24.43 -8.13 7.64
CA SER A 651 -24.64 -9.05 6.50
C SER A 651 -24.73 -10.52 6.89
N ASN A 652 -24.40 -10.89 8.15
CA ASN A 652 -24.53 -12.26 8.64
C ASN A 652 -26.01 -12.60 8.87
N SER A 653 -26.59 -13.45 8.03
CA SER A 653 -28.01 -13.83 8.14
C SER A 653 -28.34 -14.77 9.32
N GLN A 654 -27.37 -15.53 9.82
CA GLN A 654 -27.60 -16.58 10.82
C GLN A 654 -28.15 -16.03 12.14
N PRO A 655 -27.63 -14.97 12.76
CA PRO A 655 -28.17 -14.47 14.02
C PRO A 655 -29.59 -13.89 13.86
N PHE A 656 -29.92 -13.30 12.69
CA PHE A 656 -31.29 -12.86 12.41
C PHE A 656 -32.27 -14.03 12.38
N VAL A 657 -31.89 -15.14 11.71
CA VAL A 657 -32.67 -16.37 11.65
C VAL A 657 -32.88 -16.92 13.05
N SER A 658 -31.84 -17.03 13.86
CA SER A 658 -31.93 -17.54 15.23
C SER A 658 -32.82 -16.65 16.12
N LEU A 659 -32.71 -15.34 16.02
CA LEU A 659 -33.61 -14.41 16.72
C LEU A 659 -35.05 -14.54 16.25
N ALA A 660 -35.29 -14.67 14.94
CA ALA A 660 -36.63 -14.86 14.39
C ALA A 660 -37.27 -16.14 14.92
N VAL A 661 -36.51 -17.25 15.01
CA VAL A 661 -36.99 -18.50 15.61
C VAL A 661 -37.31 -18.30 17.09
N LEU A 662 -36.46 -17.66 17.88
CA LEU A 662 -36.71 -17.36 19.30
C LEU A 662 -37.98 -16.50 19.49
N ARG A 663 -38.18 -15.48 18.65
CA ARG A 663 -39.38 -14.63 18.70
C ARG A 663 -40.64 -15.36 18.30
N PHE A 664 -40.53 -16.24 17.30
CA PHE A 664 -41.66 -17.08 16.91
C PHE A 664 -42.10 -17.99 18.06
N ILE A 665 -41.16 -18.63 18.77
CA ILE A 665 -41.47 -19.51 19.93
C ILE A 665 -42.14 -18.68 21.05
N LYS A 666 -41.76 -17.43 21.25
CA LYS A 666 -42.38 -16.48 22.19
C LYS A 666 -43.75 -15.95 21.69
N GLY A 667 -44.20 -16.30 20.48
CA GLY A 667 -45.47 -15.84 19.89
C GLY A 667 -45.42 -14.44 19.26
N ASP A 668 -44.26 -13.82 19.19
CA ASP A 668 -44.05 -12.44 18.67
C ASP A 668 -43.82 -12.45 17.15
N ARG A 669 -44.91 -12.70 16.40
CA ARG A 669 -44.87 -12.74 14.92
C ARG A 669 -44.51 -11.40 14.26
N PRO A 670 -44.91 -10.20 14.74
CA PRO A 670 -44.50 -8.94 14.17
C PRO A 670 -42.97 -8.73 14.22
N GLU A 671 -42.33 -9.15 15.30
CA GLU A 671 -40.88 -9.07 15.44
C GLU A 671 -40.13 -10.02 14.49
N VAL A 672 -40.71 -11.20 14.19
CA VAL A 672 -40.17 -12.11 13.15
C VAL A 672 -40.11 -11.40 11.80
N ASP A 673 -41.18 -10.69 11.40
CA ASP A 673 -41.22 -9.97 10.13
C ASP A 673 -40.19 -8.81 10.10
N ARG A 674 -40.09 -8.10 11.22
CA ARG A 674 -39.13 -7.01 11.34
C ARG A 674 -37.69 -7.48 11.18
N LEU A 675 -37.32 -8.58 11.84
CA LEU A 675 -35.98 -9.17 11.76
C LEU A 675 -35.63 -9.66 10.35
N LEU A 676 -36.58 -10.32 9.66
CA LEU A 676 -36.33 -10.76 8.29
C LEU A 676 -36.21 -9.60 7.30
N GLU A 677 -36.99 -8.53 7.48
CA GLU A 677 -36.86 -7.30 6.68
C GLU A 677 -35.56 -6.55 6.99
N GLU A 678 -35.12 -6.52 8.24
CA GLU A 678 -33.83 -5.94 8.66
C GLU A 678 -32.67 -6.71 8.06
N MET A 679 -32.68 -8.04 8.12
CA MET A 679 -31.72 -8.93 7.47
C MET A 679 -31.61 -8.64 5.97
N TYR A 680 -32.75 -8.51 5.29
CA TYR A 680 -32.75 -8.23 3.85
C TYR A 680 -32.24 -6.83 3.53
N ARG A 681 -32.56 -5.81 4.34
CA ARG A 681 -32.04 -4.45 4.16
C ARG A 681 -30.54 -4.36 4.37
N ALA A 682 -30.00 -5.14 5.30
CA ALA A 682 -28.57 -5.19 5.56
C ALA A 682 -27.76 -5.83 4.41
N ALA A 683 -28.34 -6.84 3.73
CA ALA A 683 -27.71 -7.53 2.62
C ALA A 683 -28.75 -7.88 1.53
N PRO A 684 -29.18 -6.89 0.71
CA PRO A 684 -30.22 -7.11 -0.31
C PRO A 684 -29.71 -8.06 -1.41
N SER A 685 -30.20 -9.31 -1.40
CA SER A 685 -29.85 -10.30 -2.43
C SER A 685 -30.94 -11.36 -2.55
N ALA A 686 -30.98 -12.05 -3.69
CA ALA A 686 -31.82 -13.21 -3.87
C ALA A 686 -31.58 -14.30 -2.81
N ARG A 687 -30.32 -14.48 -2.42
CA ARG A 687 -29.93 -15.42 -1.36
C ARG A 687 -30.56 -15.07 -0.01
N THR A 688 -30.48 -13.83 0.42
CA THR A 688 -31.05 -13.37 1.68
C THR A 688 -32.58 -13.51 1.68
N ALA A 689 -33.23 -13.23 0.55
CA ALA A 689 -34.66 -13.46 0.39
C ALA A 689 -35.05 -14.97 0.48
N LEU A 690 -34.20 -15.85 -0.08
CA LEU A 690 -34.42 -17.31 0.06
C LEU A 690 -34.20 -17.82 1.48
N VAL A 691 -33.24 -17.24 2.22
CA VAL A 691 -33.03 -17.53 3.65
C VAL A 691 -34.28 -17.15 4.44
N ALA A 692 -34.85 -15.95 4.22
CA ALA A 692 -36.10 -15.53 4.85
C ALA A 692 -37.27 -16.46 4.51
N ALA A 693 -37.41 -16.88 3.25
CA ALA A 693 -38.42 -17.83 2.82
C ALA A 693 -38.26 -19.19 3.50
N SER A 694 -37.03 -19.72 3.54
CA SER A 694 -36.76 -21.01 4.21
C SER A 694 -37.04 -20.98 5.70
N THR A 695 -36.67 -19.86 6.36
CA THR A 695 -36.98 -19.64 7.79
C THR A 695 -38.48 -19.69 8.03
N LEU A 696 -39.29 -18.98 7.25
CA LEU A 696 -40.75 -18.98 7.37
C LEU A 696 -41.37 -20.34 7.06
N ASP A 697 -40.81 -21.08 6.08
CA ASP A 697 -41.24 -22.46 5.81
C ASP A 697 -41.00 -23.38 7.01
N SER A 698 -39.85 -23.29 7.65
CA SER A 698 -39.52 -24.08 8.85
C SER A 698 -40.42 -23.75 10.03
N LEU A 699 -40.92 -22.50 10.09
CA LEU A 699 -41.88 -22.02 11.07
C LEU A 699 -43.36 -22.32 10.69
N GLY A 700 -43.61 -22.98 9.54
CA GLY A 700 -44.94 -23.38 9.07
C GLY A 700 -45.70 -22.27 8.32
N ASP A 701 -45.10 -21.13 8.05
CA ASP A 701 -45.76 -20.01 7.37
C ASP A 701 -45.47 -19.98 5.85
N LYS A 702 -46.12 -20.89 5.14
CA LYS A 702 -45.98 -21.06 3.69
C LYS A 702 -46.41 -19.83 2.87
N GLY A 703 -47.38 -19.05 3.38
CA GLY A 703 -47.91 -17.88 2.68
C GLY A 703 -46.87 -16.74 2.59
N ARG A 704 -46.27 -16.38 3.72
CA ARG A 704 -45.22 -15.39 3.77
C ARG A 704 -43.92 -15.89 3.11
N ALA A 705 -43.59 -17.17 3.26
CA ALA A 705 -42.46 -17.79 2.55
C ALA A 705 -42.56 -17.63 1.02
N ALA A 706 -43.77 -17.82 0.45
CA ALA A 706 -43.99 -17.62 -0.98
C ALA A 706 -43.80 -16.17 -1.43
N ALA A 707 -44.12 -15.19 -0.59
CA ALA A 707 -43.88 -13.79 -0.90
C ALA A 707 -42.38 -13.47 -0.97
N TRP A 708 -41.55 -14.00 -0.06
CA TRP A 708 -40.10 -13.88 -0.07
C TRP A 708 -39.45 -14.60 -1.27
N ARG A 709 -39.96 -15.75 -1.72
CA ARG A 709 -39.49 -16.40 -2.97
C ARG A 709 -39.73 -15.52 -4.19
N ARG A 710 -40.91 -14.90 -4.31
CA ARG A 710 -41.21 -13.95 -5.40
C ARG A 710 -40.27 -12.72 -5.35
N ARG A 711 -39.86 -12.31 -4.16
CA ARG A 711 -38.87 -11.23 -3.98
C ARG A 711 -37.50 -11.65 -4.49
N ALA A 712 -37.08 -12.90 -4.21
CA ALA A 712 -35.83 -13.48 -4.73
C ALA A 712 -35.82 -13.54 -6.27
N GLU A 713 -36.94 -13.97 -6.89
CA GLU A 713 -37.08 -14.01 -8.36
C GLU A 713 -36.91 -12.64 -9.02
N LYS A 714 -37.43 -11.59 -8.40
CA LYS A 714 -37.29 -10.22 -8.89
C LYS A 714 -35.88 -9.66 -8.78
N SER A 715 -35.05 -10.24 -7.91
CA SER A 715 -33.64 -9.85 -7.70
C SER A 715 -32.68 -10.56 -8.65
N GLY A 716 -33.17 -11.22 -9.72
CA GLY A 716 -32.34 -11.71 -10.85
C GLY A 716 -31.72 -13.10 -10.69
N ALA A 717 -32.10 -13.89 -9.67
CA ALA A 717 -31.60 -15.27 -9.54
C ALA A 717 -32.49 -16.29 -10.22
N PRO A 718 -31.97 -17.27 -10.98
CA PRO A 718 -32.74 -18.42 -11.43
C PRO A 718 -33.09 -19.30 -10.21
N VAL A 719 -34.37 -19.36 -9.86
CA VAL A 719 -34.87 -20.21 -8.77
C VAL A 719 -34.90 -21.66 -9.23
N SER A 720 -33.94 -22.48 -8.81
CA SER A 720 -34.08 -23.93 -8.97
C SER A 720 -35.23 -24.43 -8.09
N ARG A 721 -36.31 -24.91 -8.73
CA ARG A 721 -37.43 -25.57 -8.03
C ARG A 721 -36.92 -26.88 -7.42
N GLY A 722 -36.63 -26.88 -6.12
CA GLY A 722 -36.46 -28.12 -5.41
C GLY A 722 -35.30 -28.33 -4.45
N ALA A 723 -34.82 -27.30 -3.74
CA ALA A 723 -33.91 -27.52 -2.63
C ALA A 723 -34.49 -26.93 -1.33
N ALA A 724 -35.10 -27.79 -0.51
CA ALA A 724 -35.40 -27.47 0.87
C ALA A 724 -34.05 -27.36 1.63
N VAL A 725 -33.64 -26.14 1.97
CA VAL A 725 -32.56 -25.91 2.93
C VAL A 725 -33.13 -26.34 4.29
N ARG A 726 -32.66 -27.46 4.85
CA ARG A 726 -32.93 -27.79 6.25
C ARG A 726 -32.09 -26.89 7.14
N PRO A 727 -32.65 -26.40 8.26
CA PRO A 727 -31.99 -25.47 9.18
C PRO A 727 -30.73 -26.04 9.82
#